data_26d7b39607d61b5758177629a129762a
#
_entry.id   26d7b39607d61b5758177629a129762a
#
_cell.length_a   1.000
_cell.length_b   1.000
_cell.length_c   1.000
_cell.angle_alpha   90.00
_cell.angle_beta   90.00
_cell.angle_gamma   90.00
#
_symmetry.space_group_name_H-M   'P 1'
#
loop_
_entity.id
_entity.type
_entity.pdbx_description
1 polymer ?
#
loop_
_entity_poly.entity_id
_entity_poly.type
_entity_poly.pdbx_seq_one_letter_code
_entity_poly.pdbx_strand_id
1 'polypeptide(L)'
;MTTVYYGGTEEGWSTISIEDNNGCLNGVRKYYFSQTEPEKDGYFWHFDTDGVTPVSWGNEPNYSYGLAYSLNSDGKGYTVVGMGDCIDKDLIIPSTHEGLPVNAIGENAFNGNTDITYVLIDSAITSIGQGSFNLCKSLKNVYYNGTKEEWETLCSSIGVSNDYLIDAKVYYFSQTQPEEGFFWHFDTDGKTPVSWGVESNYSVGLKYSLNTDEKGYTVVGIGYCEDTDLVIPATYRGLPVTAIGSKAFESVRSFKSVSIPASVTTIGEKAFAHCGVTSVTFATNSQLTTVDRYAFFSSSSLQSIALPDGVTTIGEAAFNGCNNITSISIPDSITTIENRALDFNSSAFTVYNNAKYLGNSTNPYLVLVGAIDTSITTCNIHTDAKLIYAFAFTDCTLLTSVTIPDSVTIIGNSVFYKCDALESLIIGSGVTSIGDGIIYYESYDAKLKSVYYGGTAEDWNKIAIGEYNGNLTDATRYYYSATAPLEEGNFWHYIEDVPTVWTYTTVTFDLNAEADSDTLESAKYYYSASCTLPTLERPGYVFKGWTLDNSVETPVIFTDAVWQITDDTVAFTAVWEVDLQMSVFSFTTKAVVVGGGTQNSCTITGYTGSGGDVVIPNGVTTIGNGIFQFNTSITSVVIPDSVTTIGDNAFEQCESLKTVTFGTNSQLTTIGVLAFSTCPMIESISISDSVTSIGKYAFYYCNSLSTVYYGGTAEEWADISIDSTGNDKLTSATVYYYSETEPALNEDETAYDGNYWHFVEGEIVIWVKETV
;
A
#
# COMPACT_ATOMS: atom_id res chain seq x y z
N MET A 1 -63.94 -33.35 -21.13
CA MET A 1 -63.81 -34.72 -21.69
C MET A 1 -62.29 -34.85 -21.95
N THR A 2 -61.69 -35.91 -21.40
CA THR A 2 -60.21 -36.10 -21.55
C THR A 2 -59.93 -37.31 -22.48
N THR A 3 -60.86 -38.12 -22.71
CA THR A 3 -60.71 -39.40 -23.46
C THR A 3 -61.94 -39.70 -24.27
N VAL A 4 -61.79 -40.24 -25.45
CA VAL A 4 -62.84 -40.77 -26.33
C VAL A 4 -62.50 -42.20 -26.73
N TYR A 5 -63.41 -43.11 -26.53
CA TYR A 5 -63.30 -44.48 -26.98
C TYR A 5 -64.13 -44.64 -28.29
N TYR A 6 -63.40 -44.79 -29.40
CA TYR A 6 -64.03 -44.95 -30.72
C TYR A 6 -64.10 -46.42 -31.15
N GLY A 7 -65.24 -46.86 -31.55
CA GLY A 7 -65.50 -48.26 -31.93
C GLY A 7 -64.90 -48.66 -33.28
N GLY A 8 -64.18 -47.85 -33.95
CA GLY A 8 -63.50 -48.10 -35.22
C GLY A 8 -62.00 -47.93 -35.14
N THR A 9 -61.36 -47.90 -36.32
CA THR A 9 -59.93 -47.72 -36.46
C THR A 9 -59.53 -46.22 -36.50
N GLU A 10 -58.27 -45.93 -36.35
CA GLU A 10 -57.74 -44.61 -36.52
C GLU A 10 -58.02 -43.97 -37.88
N GLU A 11 -57.85 -44.74 -38.94
CA GLU A 11 -58.24 -44.34 -40.30
C GLU A 11 -59.73 -44.01 -40.39
N GLY A 12 -60.61 -44.84 -39.74
CA GLY A 12 -62.03 -44.58 -39.67
C GLY A 12 -62.38 -43.29 -38.93
N TRP A 13 -61.65 -42.93 -37.88
CA TRP A 13 -61.81 -41.63 -37.18
C TRP A 13 -61.46 -40.45 -38.06
N SER A 14 -60.40 -40.53 -38.83
CA SER A 14 -59.94 -39.45 -39.74
C SER A 14 -60.95 -39.13 -40.84
N THR A 15 -61.83 -39.99 -41.15
CA THR A 15 -62.92 -39.80 -42.14
C THR A 15 -64.16 -39.12 -41.54
N ILE A 16 -64.22 -38.94 -40.20
CA ILE A 16 -65.38 -38.33 -39.55
C ILE A 16 -65.28 -36.80 -39.68
N SER A 17 -66.31 -36.20 -40.33
CA SER A 17 -66.44 -34.73 -40.35
C SER A 17 -66.98 -34.29 -39.00
N ILE A 18 -66.19 -33.50 -38.31
CA ILE A 18 -66.55 -32.85 -37.04
C ILE A 18 -66.97 -31.43 -37.35
N GLU A 19 -68.24 -31.09 -37.15
CA GLU A 19 -68.81 -29.78 -37.41
C GLU A 19 -68.33 -28.77 -36.35
N ASP A 20 -68.32 -27.45 -36.71
CA ASP A 20 -68.07 -26.38 -35.85
C ASP A 20 -68.88 -26.43 -34.55
N ASN A 21 -68.34 -26.10 -33.42
CA ASN A 21 -68.82 -26.21 -32.02
C ASN A 21 -68.62 -27.60 -31.34
N ASN A 22 -68.00 -28.54 -32.01
CA ASN A 22 -67.56 -29.81 -31.36
C ASN A 22 -66.10 -29.81 -31.00
N GLY A 23 -65.50 -28.60 -30.79
CA GLY A 23 -64.08 -28.41 -30.43
C GLY A 23 -63.63 -29.18 -29.15
N CYS A 24 -64.63 -29.68 -28.34
CA CYS A 24 -64.32 -30.54 -27.22
C CYS A 24 -63.83 -31.93 -27.65
N LEU A 25 -64.00 -32.34 -28.90
CA LEU A 25 -63.47 -33.57 -29.49
C LEU A 25 -62.07 -33.38 -30.10
N ASN A 26 -61.66 -32.10 -30.35
CA ASN A 26 -60.33 -31.80 -30.74
C ASN A 26 -59.47 -31.67 -29.44
N GLY A 27 -58.31 -32.21 -29.40
CA GLY A 27 -57.45 -32.14 -28.22
C GLY A 27 -57.87 -33.12 -27.09
N VAL A 28 -58.57 -34.23 -27.37
CA VAL A 28 -58.81 -35.33 -26.44
C VAL A 28 -58.08 -36.58 -26.91
N ARG A 29 -57.67 -37.45 -25.96
CA ARG A 29 -57.03 -38.72 -26.27
C ARG A 29 -58.06 -39.67 -26.84
N LYS A 30 -57.76 -40.25 -28.00
CA LYS A 30 -58.69 -41.16 -28.74
C LYS A 30 -58.16 -42.57 -28.65
N TYR A 31 -59.00 -43.51 -28.13
CA TYR A 31 -58.73 -44.95 -28.09
C TYR A 31 -59.54 -45.64 -29.20
N TYR A 32 -58.82 -46.42 -30.00
CA TYR A 32 -59.43 -47.13 -31.16
C TYR A 32 -59.74 -48.60 -30.78
N PHE A 33 -60.86 -49.13 -31.25
CA PHE A 33 -61.31 -50.47 -30.91
C PHE A 33 -60.41 -51.50 -31.57
N SER A 34 -59.98 -52.52 -30.75
CA SER A 34 -59.30 -53.72 -31.23
C SER A 34 -59.81 -54.91 -30.46
N GLN A 35 -60.25 -56.02 -31.19
CA GLN A 35 -60.69 -57.22 -30.55
C GLN A 35 -59.59 -58.13 -29.98
N THR A 36 -58.36 -57.89 -30.48
CA THR A 36 -57.16 -58.60 -30.06
C THR A 36 -56.11 -57.59 -29.60
N GLU A 37 -55.23 -58.00 -28.74
CA GLU A 37 -54.10 -57.14 -28.34
C GLU A 37 -53.31 -56.63 -29.58
N PRO A 38 -53.19 -55.36 -29.76
CA PRO A 38 -52.50 -54.79 -30.91
C PRO A 38 -51.01 -55.11 -30.89
N GLU A 39 -50.45 -55.42 -32.08
CA GLU A 39 -49.03 -55.67 -32.26
C GLU A 39 -48.20 -54.37 -32.33
N LYS A 40 -48.85 -53.18 -32.44
CA LYS A 40 -48.20 -51.88 -32.54
C LYS A 40 -48.57 -50.97 -31.38
N ASP A 41 -47.69 -50.05 -31.00
CA ASP A 41 -47.97 -49.02 -30.04
C ASP A 41 -49.10 -48.10 -30.50
N GLY A 42 -49.89 -47.64 -29.54
CA GLY A 42 -51.07 -46.79 -29.81
C GLY A 42 -52.07 -46.83 -28.68
N TYR A 43 -53.07 -46.00 -28.78
CA TYR A 43 -54.14 -45.95 -27.82
C TYR A 43 -55.27 -46.89 -28.34
N PHE A 44 -55.29 -48.14 -27.80
CA PHE A 44 -56.28 -49.14 -28.18
C PHE A 44 -57.11 -49.59 -26.97
N TRP A 45 -58.36 -49.95 -27.24
CA TRP A 45 -59.27 -50.40 -26.20
C TRP A 45 -60.06 -51.64 -26.67
N HIS A 46 -60.57 -52.35 -25.71
CA HIS A 46 -61.49 -53.44 -25.88
C HIS A 46 -62.59 -53.37 -24.83
N PHE A 47 -63.61 -54.21 -24.97
CA PHE A 47 -64.57 -54.37 -23.90
C PHE A 47 -63.99 -55.31 -22.81
N ASP A 48 -64.22 -54.96 -21.54
CA ASP A 48 -63.97 -55.86 -20.43
C ASP A 48 -64.88 -57.14 -20.53
N THR A 49 -64.66 -58.06 -19.65
CA THR A 49 -65.38 -59.30 -19.52
C THR A 49 -66.92 -59.12 -19.35
N ASP A 50 -67.37 -57.95 -18.98
CA ASP A 50 -68.77 -57.54 -18.90
C ASP A 50 -69.38 -57.20 -20.28
N GLY A 51 -68.57 -57.08 -21.33
CA GLY A 51 -68.95 -56.72 -22.68
C GLY A 51 -69.46 -55.30 -22.87
N VAL A 52 -69.31 -54.42 -21.88
CA VAL A 52 -69.87 -53.07 -21.86
C VAL A 52 -68.80 -51.98 -21.47
N THR A 53 -67.92 -52.31 -20.53
CA THR A 53 -66.92 -51.34 -20.00
C THR A 53 -65.71 -51.28 -20.93
N PRO A 54 -65.34 -50.08 -21.46
CA PRO A 54 -64.19 -49.98 -22.29
C PRO A 54 -62.91 -49.98 -21.40
N VAL A 55 -61.93 -50.81 -21.74
CA VAL A 55 -60.70 -51.02 -21.06
C VAL A 55 -59.53 -50.80 -22.05
N SER A 56 -58.52 -50.07 -21.67
CA SER A 56 -57.30 -49.95 -22.46
C SER A 56 -56.51 -51.24 -22.51
N TRP A 57 -55.92 -51.59 -23.66
CA TRP A 57 -55.01 -52.72 -23.80
C TRP A 57 -53.69 -52.57 -23.03
N GLY A 58 -53.42 -51.39 -22.46
CA GLY A 58 -52.19 -51.17 -21.70
C GLY A 58 -50.91 -51.00 -22.54
N ASN A 59 -51.02 -51.13 -23.85
CA ASN A 59 -49.93 -50.93 -24.83
C ASN A 59 -49.81 -49.46 -25.23
N GLU A 60 -49.94 -48.56 -24.26
CA GLU A 60 -49.80 -47.14 -24.49
C GLU A 60 -48.33 -46.81 -24.78
N PRO A 61 -48.02 -45.99 -25.83
CA PRO A 61 -46.65 -45.65 -26.16
C PRO A 61 -45.97 -44.91 -25.00
N ASN A 62 -44.73 -45.21 -24.83
CA ASN A 62 -43.83 -44.48 -23.84
C ASN A 62 -43.30 -43.18 -24.40
N TYR A 63 -43.85 -42.65 -25.48
CA TYR A 63 -43.53 -41.40 -26.15
C TYR A 63 -44.81 -40.65 -26.51
N SER A 64 -44.68 -39.37 -26.87
CA SER A 64 -45.83 -38.57 -27.33
C SER A 64 -46.34 -39.05 -28.68
N TYR A 65 -47.51 -39.68 -28.65
CA TYR A 65 -48.12 -40.23 -29.82
C TYR A 65 -48.89 -39.17 -30.63
N GLY A 66 -48.87 -39.30 -31.98
CA GLY A 66 -49.57 -38.38 -32.87
C GLY A 66 -48.76 -37.14 -33.28
N LEU A 67 -47.47 -37.08 -32.97
CA LEU A 67 -46.59 -36.06 -33.51
C LEU A 67 -46.54 -36.11 -35.04
N ALA A 68 -46.37 -34.98 -35.69
CA ALA A 68 -46.22 -34.90 -37.13
C ALA A 68 -44.74 -35.07 -37.52
N TYR A 69 -44.51 -35.96 -38.51
CA TYR A 69 -43.18 -36.28 -39.01
C TYR A 69 -43.00 -35.99 -40.49
N SER A 70 -41.78 -35.71 -40.90
CA SER A 70 -41.34 -35.63 -42.30
C SER A 70 -40.13 -36.56 -42.48
N LEU A 71 -40.17 -37.42 -43.50
CA LEU A 71 -39.02 -38.23 -43.87
C LEU A 71 -37.89 -37.30 -44.38
N ASN A 72 -36.70 -37.51 -43.87
CA ASN A 72 -35.53 -36.72 -44.29
C ASN A 72 -35.19 -36.97 -45.75
N SER A 73 -34.55 -36.00 -46.41
CA SER A 73 -34.23 -36.06 -47.84
C SER A 73 -33.32 -37.25 -48.22
N ASP A 74 -32.56 -37.78 -47.25
CA ASP A 74 -31.69 -38.95 -47.46
C ASP A 74 -32.40 -40.29 -47.23
N GLY A 75 -33.68 -40.26 -46.82
CA GLY A 75 -34.49 -41.43 -46.53
C GLY A 75 -34.05 -42.27 -45.35
N LYS A 76 -33.16 -41.76 -44.48
CA LYS A 76 -32.54 -42.52 -43.37
C LYS A 76 -33.05 -42.16 -41.97
N GLY A 77 -33.94 -41.22 -41.86
CA GLY A 77 -34.50 -40.79 -40.58
C GLY A 77 -35.65 -39.82 -40.74
N TYR A 78 -36.27 -39.47 -39.65
CA TYR A 78 -37.37 -38.54 -39.57
C TYR A 78 -37.05 -37.26 -38.84
N THR A 79 -37.69 -36.16 -39.26
CA THR A 79 -37.75 -34.90 -38.56
C THR A 79 -39.14 -34.72 -37.99
N VAL A 80 -39.23 -34.37 -36.68
CA VAL A 80 -40.51 -33.95 -36.07
C VAL A 80 -40.82 -32.55 -36.57
N VAL A 81 -41.98 -32.38 -37.23
CA VAL A 81 -42.38 -31.09 -37.88
C VAL A 81 -43.52 -30.38 -37.15
N GLY A 82 -44.11 -30.99 -36.12
CA GLY A 82 -45.18 -30.37 -35.33
C GLY A 82 -45.90 -31.30 -34.38
N MET A 83 -46.88 -30.76 -33.66
CA MET A 83 -47.72 -31.50 -32.71
C MET A 83 -48.59 -32.54 -33.40
N GLY A 84 -48.96 -32.36 -34.65
CA GLY A 84 -49.94 -33.25 -35.27
C GLY A 84 -51.22 -33.38 -34.42
N ASP A 85 -51.63 -34.62 -34.15
CA ASP A 85 -52.77 -34.95 -33.27
C ASP A 85 -52.31 -35.09 -31.77
N CYS A 86 -51.05 -34.91 -31.46
CA CYS A 86 -50.52 -35.01 -30.09
C CYS A 86 -51.07 -33.89 -29.21
N ILE A 87 -51.57 -34.26 -28.04
CA ILE A 87 -52.13 -33.32 -27.04
C ILE A 87 -51.33 -33.31 -25.72
N ASP A 88 -50.20 -33.98 -25.70
CA ASP A 88 -49.42 -34.11 -24.50
C ASP A 88 -48.81 -32.77 -24.13
N LYS A 89 -48.87 -32.41 -22.83
CA LYS A 89 -48.18 -31.25 -22.25
C LYS A 89 -46.78 -31.61 -21.86
N ASP A 90 -46.57 -32.89 -21.60
CA ASP A 90 -45.31 -33.52 -21.24
C ASP A 90 -44.79 -34.21 -22.51
N LEU A 91 -43.97 -33.47 -23.25
CA LEU A 91 -43.57 -33.87 -24.61
C LEU A 91 -42.41 -34.88 -24.56
N ILE A 92 -42.64 -36.08 -25.03
CA ILE A 92 -41.60 -37.12 -25.16
C ILE A 92 -41.40 -37.44 -26.64
N ILE A 93 -40.24 -37.01 -27.17
CA ILE A 93 -39.89 -37.23 -28.57
C ILE A 93 -39.35 -38.66 -28.72
N PRO A 94 -39.94 -39.52 -29.54
CA PRO A 94 -39.47 -40.89 -29.70
C PRO A 94 -38.11 -40.94 -30.39
N SER A 95 -37.27 -41.92 -30.05
CA SER A 95 -36.01 -42.17 -30.73
C SER A 95 -36.15 -42.72 -32.14
N THR A 96 -37.32 -43.35 -32.47
CA THR A 96 -37.59 -43.92 -33.77
C THR A 96 -39.04 -43.66 -34.19
N HIS A 97 -39.30 -43.56 -35.51
CA HIS A 97 -40.62 -43.52 -36.12
C HIS A 97 -40.61 -44.43 -37.37
N GLU A 98 -41.65 -45.33 -37.51
CA GLU A 98 -41.71 -46.29 -38.60
C GLU A 98 -40.39 -47.09 -38.84
N GLY A 99 -39.68 -47.39 -37.77
CA GLY A 99 -38.46 -48.21 -37.83
C GLY A 99 -37.20 -47.41 -38.25
N LEU A 100 -37.31 -46.10 -38.51
CA LEU A 100 -36.17 -45.23 -38.77
C LEU A 100 -35.95 -44.26 -37.58
N PRO A 101 -34.71 -43.80 -37.35
CA PRO A 101 -34.38 -42.86 -36.27
C PRO A 101 -35.06 -41.50 -36.46
N VAL A 102 -35.54 -40.92 -35.34
CA VAL A 102 -35.93 -39.52 -35.29
C VAL A 102 -34.70 -38.74 -34.90
N ASN A 103 -34.11 -37.98 -35.82
CA ASN A 103 -32.82 -37.36 -35.63
C ASN A 103 -32.81 -35.82 -35.73
N ALA A 104 -33.99 -35.20 -35.95
CA ALA A 104 -34.14 -33.76 -35.98
C ALA A 104 -35.52 -33.28 -35.47
N ILE A 105 -35.52 -32.06 -34.94
CA ILE A 105 -36.73 -31.27 -34.70
C ILE A 105 -36.77 -30.15 -35.73
N GLY A 106 -37.83 -30.05 -36.49
CA GLY A 106 -37.97 -29.12 -37.61
C GLY A 106 -38.17 -27.66 -37.20
N GLU A 107 -38.03 -26.80 -38.16
CA GLU A 107 -38.29 -25.36 -37.99
C GLU A 107 -39.74 -25.10 -37.57
N ASN A 108 -39.93 -24.28 -36.51
CA ASN A 108 -41.23 -23.92 -35.95
C ASN A 108 -42.09 -25.09 -35.48
N ALA A 109 -41.54 -26.29 -35.24
CA ALA A 109 -42.32 -27.51 -34.95
C ALA A 109 -43.31 -27.34 -33.78
N PHE A 110 -42.95 -26.65 -32.73
CA PHE A 110 -43.78 -26.43 -31.53
C PHE A 110 -44.03 -24.94 -31.26
N ASN A 111 -43.76 -24.06 -32.23
CA ASN A 111 -43.88 -22.62 -32.08
C ASN A 111 -45.28 -22.20 -31.59
N GLY A 112 -45.30 -21.38 -30.53
CA GLY A 112 -46.54 -20.88 -29.92
C GLY A 112 -47.28 -21.87 -29.03
N ASN A 113 -46.77 -23.08 -28.81
CA ASN A 113 -47.38 -24.02 -27.89
C ASN A 113 -47.11 -23.61 -26.43
N THR A 114 -48.12 -23.06 -25.78
CA THR A 114 -48.04 -22.58 -24.39
C THR A 114 -48.32 -23.67 -23.34
N ASP A 115 -48.68 -24.90 -23.77
CA ASP A 115 -49.08 -25.97 -22.87
C ASP A 115 -47.94 -26.93 -22.52
N ILE A 116 -46.89 -27.01 -23.35
CA ILE A 116 -45.73 -27.88 -23.08
C ILE A 116 -45.02 -27.44 -21.81
N THR A 117 -44.94 -28.34 -20.81
CA THR A 117 -44.32 -28.09 -19.51
C THR A 117 -42.87 -28.59 -19.43
N TYR A 118 -42.63 -29.76 -20.05
CA TYR A 118 -41.28 -30.26 -20.28
C TYR A 118 -41.16 -30.96 -21.64
N VAL A 119 -39.93 -31.15 -22.08
CA VAL A 119 -39.62 -32.00 -23.24
C VAL A 119 -38.50 -32.98 -22.88
N LEU A 120 -38.74 -34.27 -23.26
CA LEU A 120 -37.69 -35.29 -23.25
C LEU A 120 -37.16 -35.46 -24.67
N ILE A 121 -35.85 -35.22 -24.82
CA ILE A 121 -35.11 -35.25 -26.09
C ILE A 121 -34.10 -36.38 -26.04
N ASP A 122 -34.14 -37.29 -27.01
CA ASP A 122 -33.18 -38.38 -27.13
C ASP A 122 -31.84 -37.88 -27.71
N SER A 123 -30.74 -38.51 -27.33
CA SER A 123 -29.40 -38.20 -27.83
C SER A 123 -29.20 -38.44 -29.34
N ALA A 124 -30.15 -39.18 -29.96
CA ALA A 124 -30.19 -39.34 -31.42
C ALA A 124 -30.55 -38.05 -32.18
N ILE A 125 -31.13 -37.06 -31.50
CA ILE A 125 -31.42 -35.74 -32.09
C ILE A 125 -30.12 -34.96 -32.29
N THR A 126 -29.79 -34.68 -33.56
CA THR A 126 -28.56 -33.99 -33.96
C THR A 126 -28.77 -32.52 -34.36
N SER A 127 -30.03 -32.11 -34.57
CA SER A 127 -30.36 -30.72 -34.91
C SER A 127 -31.76 -30.31 -34.44
N ILE A 128 -31.88 -29.03 -34.07
CA ILE A 128 -33.13 -28.39 -33.67
C ILE A 128 -33.30 -27.14 -34.52
N GLY A 129 -34.36 -27.08 -35.30
CA GLY A 129 -34.61 -26.00 -36.25
C GLY A 129 -34.91 -24.65 -35.61
N GLN A 130 -34.87 -23.59 -36.43
CA GLN A 130 -35.18 -22.25 -35.98
C GLN A 130 -36.61 -22.15 -35.43
N GLY A 131 -36.76 -21.48 -34.28
CA GLY A 131 -38.06 -21.20 -33.69
C GLY A 131 -38.86 -22.40 -33.26
N SER A 132 -38.26 -23.62 -33.19
CA SER A 132 -38.98 -24.85 -32.88
C SER A 132 -39.73 -24.77 -31.55
N PHE A 133 -39.17 -24.11 -30.56
CA PHE A 133 -39.79 -23.90 -29.24
C PHE A 133 -40.05 -22.40 -28.96
N ASN A 134 -40.15 -21.59 -30.00
CA ASN A 134 -40.45 -20.16 -29.85
C ASN A 134 -41.84 -19.99 -29.19
N LEU A 135 -41.98 -19.10 -28.24
CA LEU A 135 -43.20 -18.84 -27.47
C LEU A 135 -43.73 -20.01 -26.66
N CYS A 136 -42.96 -21.07 -26.38
CA CYS A 136 -43.31 -22.16 -25.49
C CYS A 136 -43.18 -21.71 -24.02
N LYS A 137 -44.05 -20.83 -23.57
CA LYS A 137 -43.92 -20.09 -22.29
C LYS A 137 -43.99 -20.97 -21.04
N SER A 138 -44.61 -22.14 -21.10
CA SER A 138 -44.74 -23.08 -20.00
C SER A 138 -43.59 -24.08 -19.92
N LEU A 139 -42.70 -24.13 -20.91
CA LEU A 139 -41.55 -25.04 -20.93
C LEU A 139 -40.52 -24.63 -19.85
N LYS A 140 -40.40 -25.49 -18.82
CA LYS A 140 -39.51 -25.28 -17.68
C LYS A 140 -38.32 -26.22 -17.66
N ASN A 141 -38.54 -27.48 -18.11
CA ASN A 141 -37.56 -28.53 -18.01
C ASN A 141 -37.29 -29.20 -19.37
N VAL A 142 -36.04 -29.52 -19.60
CA VAL A 142 -35.59 -30.39 -20.68
C VAL A 142 -34.95 -31.60 -20.05
N TYR A 143 -35.46 -32.79 -20.36
CA TYR A 143 -34.85 -34.06 -20.01
C TYR A 143 -34.07 -34.53 -21.23
N TYR A 144 -32.76 -34.53 -21.18
CA TYR A 144 -31.90 -34.95 -22.27
C TYR A 144 -31.40 -36.38 -22.00
N ASN A 145 -31.67 -37.30 -22.90
CA ASN A 145 -31.25 -38.70 -22.79
C ASN A 145 -29.82 -38.90 -23.30
N GLY A 146 -28.89 -38.12 -22.76
CA GLY A 146 -27.47 -38.15 -23.08
C GLY A 146 -26.66 -37.41 -22.04
N THR A 147 -25.37 -37.16 -22.35
CA THR A 147 -24.43 -36.43 -21.47
C THR A 147 -24.54 -34.92 -21.62
N LYS A 148 -23.95 -34.20 -20.70
CA LYS A 148 -23.85 -32.73 -20.74
C LYS A 148 -23.08 -32.26 -21.97
N GLU A 149 -21.99 -32.92 -22.30
CA GLU A 149 -21.12 -32.59 -23.44
C GLU A 149 -21.85 -32.78 -24.78
N GLU A 150 -22.68 -33.81 -24.89
CA GLU A 150 -23.53 -34.04 -26.07
C GLU A 150 -24.60 -32.94 -26.22
N TRP A 151 -25.24 -32.55 -25.10
CA TRP A 151 -26.17 -31.42 -25.11
C TRP A 151 -25.50 -30.09 -25.52
N GLU A 152 -24.33 -29.79 -24.97
CA GLU A 152 -23.55 -28.58 -25.34
C GLU A 152 -23.19 -28.58 -26.82
N THR A 153 -22.87 -29.75 -27.37
CA THR A 153 -22.65 -29.94 -28.82
C THR A 153 -23.92 -29.66 -29.62
N LEU A 154 -25.06 -30.22 -29.19
CA LEU A 154 -26.35 -29.98 -29.82
C LEU A 154 -26.74 -28.51 -29.77
N CYS A 155 -26.48 -27.82 -28.63
CA CYS A 155 -26.74 -26.38 -28.48
C CYS A 155 -26.05 -25.52 -29.54
N SER A 156 -24.87 -25.91 -30.03
CA SER A 156 -24.18 -25.19 -31.10
C SER A 156 -24.90 -25.23 -32.45
N SER A 157 -25.81 -26.19 -32.63
CA SER A 157 -26.61 -26.39 -33.84
C SER A 157 -28.10 -26.01 -33.70
N ILE A 158 -28.50 -25.50 -32.51
CA ILE A 158 -29.88 -25.02 -32.29
C ILE A 158 -30.10 -23.73 -33.07
N GLY A 159 -31.13 -23.73 -33.92
CA GLY A 159 -31.53 -22.54 -34.68
C GLY A 159 -31.95 -21.37 -33.79
N VAL A 160 -31.86 -20.15 -34.31
CA VAL A 160 -32.27 -18.93 -33.59
C VAL A 160 -33.72 -18.97 -33.11
N SER A 161 -34.08 -18.13 -32.14
CA SER A 161 -35.44 -18.01 -31.58
C SER A 161 -35.92 -19.25 -30.82
N ASN A 162 -35.04 -19.98 -30.16
CA ASN A 162 -35.37 -21.09 -29.28
C ASN A 162 -35.07 -20.78 -27.80
N ASP A 163 -35.23 -19.52 -27.39
CA ASP A 163 -34.85 -19.05 -26.06
C ASP A 163 -35.50 -19.86 -24.93
N TYR A 164 -36.79 -20.22 -25.06
CA TYR A 164 -37.51 -21.04 -24.05
C TYR A 164 -36.95 -22.44 -23.87
N LEU A 165 -36.41 -23.06 -24.94
CA LEU A 165 -35.76 -24.36 -24.85
C LEU A 165 -34.37 -24.23 -24.19
N ILE A 166 -33.61 -23.24 -24.62
CA ILE A 166 -32.24 -23.05 -24.20
C ILE A 166 -32.16 -22.59 -22.74
N ASP A 167 -33.10 -21.76 -22.33
CA ASP A 167 -33.15 -21.22 -20.96
C ASP A 167 -33.86 -22.16 -19.98
N ALA A 168 -34.51 -23.25 -20.49
CA ALA A 168 -35.12 -24.27 -19.63
C ALA A 168 -34.05 -25.01 -18.80
N LYS A 169 -34.46 -25.54 -17.66
CA LYS A 169 -33.60 -26.36 -16.81
C LYS A 169 -33.33 -27.70 -17.50
N VAL A 170 -32.09 -28.01 -17.82
CA VAL A 170 -31.69 -29.23 -18.52
C VAL A 170 -31.21 -30.27 -17.52
N TYR A 171 -31.83 -31.49 -17.59
CA TYR A 171 -31.45 -32.66 -16.81
C TYR A 171 -30.81 -33.69 -17.74
N TYR A 172 -29.68 -34.28 -17.33
CA TYR A 172 -28.95 -35.29 -18.08
C TYR A 172 -29.25 -36.70 -17.55
N PHE A 173 -29.28 -37.69 -18.43
CA PHE A 173 -29.63 -39.03 -18.03
C PHE A 173 -28.53 -39.68 -17.16
N SER A 174 -28.96 -40.32 -16.06
CA SER A 174 -28.07 -41.14 -15.24
C SER A 174 -28.86 -42.30 -14.61
N GLN A 175 -28.33 -43.52 -14.74
CA GLN A 175 -28.95 -44.71 -14.13
C GLN A 175 -28.75 -44.79 -12.62
N THR A 176 -27.73 -44.09 -12.09
CA THR A 176 -27.43 -44.06 -10.67
C THR A 176 -27.45 -42.61 -10.18
N GLN A 177 -27.84 -42.41 -8.92
CA GLN A 177 -27.88 -41.07 -8.34
C GLN A 177 -26.47 -40.45 -8.30
N PRO A 178 -26.22 -39.33 -9.00
CA PRO A 178 -24.99 -38.62 -8.97
C PRO A 178 -24.79 -37.86 -7.65
N GLU A 179 -23.55 -37.47 -7.33
CA GLU A 179 -23.26 -36.69 -6.11
C GLU A 179 -23.77 -35.24 -6.21
N GLU A 180 -23.74 -34.63 -7.42
CA GLU A 180 -24.22 -33.26 -7.66
C GLU A 180 -24.59 -33.05 -9.13
N GLY A 181 -25.43 -32.05 -9.42
CA GLY A 181 -25.83 -31.65 -10.76
C GLY A 181 -27.28 -31.99 -11.10
N PHE A 182 -27.71 -31.60 -12.29
CA PHE A 182 -29.05 -31.87 -12.80
C PHE A 182 -29.06 -33.19 -13.56
N PHE A 183 -29.57 -34.23 -12.90
CA PHE A 183 -29.68 -35.55 -13.51
C PHE A 183 -31.07 -36.10 -13.33
N TRP A 184 -31.45 -36.97 -14.25
CA TRP A 184 -32.74 -37.64 -14.25
C TRP A 184 -32.60 -39.11 -14.56
N HIS A 185 -33.61 -39.86 -14.22
CA HIS A 185 -33.81 -41.27 -14.55
C HIS A 185 -35.28 -41.51 -14.88
N PHE A 186 -35.59 -42.67 -15.45
CA PHE A 186 -36.98 -43.09 -15.56
C PHE A 186 -37.52 -43.54 -14.21
N ASP A 187 -38.79 -43.21 -13.92
CA ASP A 187 -39.53 -43.77 -12.81
C ASP A 187 -39.73 -45.28 -13.02
N THR A 188 -40.30 -45.94 -12.02
CA THR A 188 -40.62 -47.39 -12.04
C THR A 188 -41.53 -47.76 -13.19
N ASP A 189 -42.26 -46.83 -13.80
CA ASP A 189 -43.07 -47.02 -14.98
C ASP A 189 -42.26 -47.12 -16.30
N GLY A 190 -40.96 -46.82 -16.25
CA GLY A 190 -40.08 -46.80 -17.40
C GLY A 190 -40.37 -45.70 -18.42
N LYS A 191 -41.23 -44.73 -18.10
CA LYS A 191 -41.74 -43.67 -19.00
C LYS A 191 -41.56 -42.27 -18.46
N THR A 192 -41.85 -42.04 -17.20
CA THR A 192 -41.86 -40.72 -16.59
C THR A 192 -40.45 -40.32 -16.20
N PRO A 193 -39.93 -39.19 -16.72
CA PRO A 193 -38.64 -38.67 -16.29
C PRO A 193 -38.75 -38.07 -14.87
N VAL A 194 -37.89 -38.52 -13.98
CA VAL A 194 -37.83 -38.07 -12.58
C VAL A 194 -36.42 -37.56 -12.29
N SER A 195 -36.32 -36.38 -11.71
CA SER A 195 -35.02 -35.85 -11.27
C SER A 195 -34.48 -36.60 -10.06
N TRP A 196 -33.16 -36.78 -9.98
CA TRP A 196 -32.50 -37.38 -8.81
C TRP A 196 -32.56 -36.51 -7.53
N GLY A 197 -33.21 -35.33 -7.59
CA GLY A 197 -33.44 -34.47 -6.42
C GLY A 197 -32.21 -33.75 -5.85
N VAL A 198 -31.03 -33.87 -6.48
CA VAL A 198 -29.84 -33.12 -6.16
C VAL A 198 -29.80 -31.92 -7.10
N GLU A 199 -30.70 -30.97 -6.87
CA GLU A 199 -30.83 -29.81 -7.73
C GLU A 199 -29.90 -28.69 -7.24
N SER A 200 -28.93 -28.24 -8.06
CA SER A 200 -28.33 -26.94 -7.89
C SER A 200 -29.40 -25.89 -8.22
N ASN A 201 -29.86 -25.18 -7.21
CA ASN A 201 -30.93 -24.20 -7.36
C ASN A 201 -30.38 -22.94 -8.08
N TYR A 202 -30.60 -22.80 -9.37
CA TYR A 202 -30.43 -21.53 -10.08
C TYR A 202 -31.74 -21.14 -10.80
N SER A 203 -31.90 -19.83 -10.99
CA SER A 203 -33.08 -19.26 -11.63
C SER A 203 -33.05 -19.44 -13.13
N VAL A 204 -34.19 -19.86 -13.67
CA VAL A 204 -34.41 -20.12 -15.11
C VAL A 204 -35.12 -18.92 -15.71
N GLY A 205 -34.83 -18.61 -16.98
CA GLY A 205 -35.54 -17.56 -17.72
C GLY A 205 -34.92 -16.18 -17.66
N LEU A 206 -33.74 -16.04 -17.01
CA LEU A 206 -32.95 -14.79 -17.07
C LEU A 206 -32.46 -14.55 -18.50
N LYS A 207 -32.31 -13.28 -18.87
CA LYS A 207 -31.72 -12.87 -20.16
C LYS A 207 -30.24 -12.70 -20.07
N TYR A 208 -29.53 -13.22 -21.08
CA TYR A 208 -28.07 -13.16 -21.18
C TYR A 208 -27.62 -12.54 -22.49
N SER A 209 -26.47 -11.91 -22.48
CA SER A 209 -25.74 -11.46 -23.66
C SER A 209 -24.33 -12.03 -23.64
N LEU A 210 -23.86 -12.58 -24.75
CA LEU A 210 -22.47 -12.99 -24.89
C LEU A 210 -21.57 -11.74 -24.80
N ASN A 211 -20.50 -11.84 -24.06
CA ASN A 211 -19.53 -10.74 -23.93
C ASN A 211 -18.79 -10.51 -25.26
N THR A 212 -18.26 -9.33 -25.44
CA THR A 212 -17.52 -8.96 -26.67
C THR A 212 -16.24 -9.77 -26.91
N ASP A 213 -15.69 -10.37 -25.86
CA ASP A 213 -14.51 -11.23 -25.92
C ASP A 213 -14.87 -12.72 -26.13
N GLU A 214 -16.17 -13.04 -26.21
CA GLU A 214 -16.74 -14.38 -26.39
C GLU A 214 -16.35 -15.38 -25.30
N LYS A 215 -15.85 -14.92 -24.13
CA LYS A 215 -15.35 -15.77 -23.03
C LYS A 215 -16.32 -15.90 -21.86
N GLY A 216 -17.44 -15.24 -21.90
CA GLY A 216 -18.43 -15.27 -20.82
C GLY A 216 -19.74 -14.60 -21.20
N TYR A 217 -20.68 -14.64 -20.28
CA TYR A 217 -22.00 -14.04 -20.43
C TYR A 217 -22.24 -12.95 -19.39
N THR A 218 -23.00 -11.95 -19.77
CA THR A 218 -23.56 -10.91 -18.91
C THR A 218 -25.06 -11.16 -18.76
N VAL A 219 -25.58 -11.15 -17.52
CA VAL A 219 -27.03 -11.10 -17.27
C VAL A 219 -27.54 -9.72 -17.66
N VAL A 220 -28.49 -9.64 -18.59
CA VAL A 220 -29.01 -8.37 -19.12
C VAL A 220 -30.48 -8.12 -18.79
N GLY A 221 -31.15 -9.04 -18.08
CA GLY A 221 -32.53 -8.82 -17.63
C GLY A 221 -33.18 -10.00 -16.96
N ILE A 222 -34.34 -9.73 -16.34
CA ILE A 222 -35.15 -10.73 -15.63
C ILE A 222 -35.77 -11.75 -16.59
N GLY A 223 -35.98 -11.37 -17.87
CA GLY A 223 -36.64 -12.24 -18.84
C GLY A 223 -38.03 -12.61 -18.43
N TYR A 224 -38.31 -13.93 -18.42
CA TYR A 224 -39.56 -14.52 -17.96
C TYR A 224 -39.35 -15.30 -16.62
N CYS A 225 -38.27 -15.02 -15.92
CA CYS A 225 -38.06 -15.63 -14.61
C CYS A 225 -39.10 -15.10 -13.60
N GLU A 226 -39.79 -16.03 -12.93
CA GLU A 226 -40.83 -15.75 -11.96
C GLU A 226 -40.38 -16.00 -10.50
N ASP A 227 -39.10 -16.37 -10.32
CA ASP A 227 -38.54 -16.65 -8.99
C ASP A 227 -38.56 -15.43 -8.09
N THR A 228 -38.96 -15.58 -6.85
CA THR A 228 -38.88 -14.52 -5.83
C THR A 228 -37.51 -14.44 -5.18
N ASP A 229 -36.74 -15.51 -5.24
CA ASP A 229 -35.39 -15.64 -4.74
C ASP A 229 -34.48 -16.03 -5.90
N LEU A 230 -33.84 -15.03 -6.49
CA LEU A 230 -33.01 -15.25 -7.67
C LEU A 230 -31.68 -15.90 -7.30
N VAL A 231 -31.34 -16.95 -8.03
CA VAL A 231 -30.02 -17.58 -7.98
C VAL A 231 -29.39 -17.50 -9.37
N ILE A 232 -28.45 -16.59 -9.56
CA ILE A 232 -27.74 -16.44 -10.83
C ILE A 232 -26.78 -17.61 -11.01
N PRO A 233 -26.85 -18.38 -12.13
CA PRO A 233 -25.94 -19.49 -12.37
C PRO A 233 -24.50 -19.02 -12.58
N ALA A 234 -23.52 -19.81 -12.16
CA ALA A 234 -22.11 -19.53 -12.37
C ALA A 234 -21.71 -19.63 -13.86
N THR A 235 -22.43 -20.43 -14.64
CA THR A 235 -22.20 -20.65 -16.07
C THR A 235 -23.48 -20.62 -16.85
N TYR A 236 -23.46 -20.16 -18.08
CA TYR A 236 -24.53 -20.20 -19.04
C TYR A 236 -23.96 -20.66 -20.39
N ARG A 237 -24.57 -21.66 -21.01
CA ARG A 237 -24.11 -22.31 -22.26
C ARG A 237 -22.61 -22.68 -22.22
N GLY A 238 -22.15 -23.26 -21.12
CA GLY A 238 -20.77 -23.72 -20.95
C GLY A 238 -19.74 -22.62 -20.67
N LEU A 239 -20.11 -21.32 -20.72
CA LEU A 239 -19.24 -20.19 -20.41
C LEU A 239 -19.62 -19.53 -19.08
N PRO A 240 -18.67 -18.93 -18.35
CA PRO A 240 -18.94 -18.27 -17.07
C PRO A 240 -19.88 -17.06 -17.23
N VAL A 241 -20.72 -16.84 -16.23
CA VAL A 241 -21.46 -15.58 -16.07
C VAL A 241 -20.56 -14.62 -15.31
N THR A 242 -20.06 -13.58 -16.00
CA THR A 242 -19.02 -12.70 -15.49
C THR A 242 -19.50 -11.32 -15.06
N ALA A 243 -20.72 -10.93 -15.41
CA ALA A 243 -21.26 -9.65 -15.03
C ALA A 243 -22.79 -9.65 -14.90
N ILE A 244 -23.28 -8.72 -14.07
CA ILE A 244 -24.68 -8.28 -14.12
C ILE A 244 -24.68 -6.96 -14.90
N GLY A 245 -25.36 -6.95 -16.03
CA GLY A 245 -25.31 -5.85 -17.00
C GLY A 245 -26.02 -4.60 -16.53
N SER A 246 -25.77 -3.50 -17.26
CA SER A 246 -26.46 -2.24 -17.05
C SER A 246 -27.97 -2.44 -17.12
N LYS A 247 -28.70 -1.95 -16.10
CA LYS A 247 -30.18 -1.99 -16.00
C LYS A 247 -30.80 -3.38 -16.00
N ALA A 248 -30.03 -4.45 -15.74
CA ALA A 248 -30.52 -5.83 -15.84
C ALA A 248 -31.81 -6.07 -15.05
N PHE A 249 -31.93 -5.50 -13.88
CA PHE A 249 -33.10 -5.62 -13.01
C PHE A 249 -33.71 -4.26 -12.61
N GLU A 250 -33.44 -3.19 -13.41
CA GLU A 250 -33.98 -1.87 -13.13
C GLU A 250 -35.52 -1.91 -13.03
N SER A 251 -36.05 -1.39 -11.91
CA SER A 251 -37.48 -1.32 -11.60
C SER A 251 -38.20 -2.68 -11.47
N VAL A 252 -37.49 -3.81 -11.43
CA VAL A 252 -38.07 -5.13 -11.21
C VAL A 252 -38.39 -5.29 -9.73
N ARG A 253 -39.65 -5.64 -9.42
CA ARG A 253 -40.17 -5.79 -8.05
C ARG A 253 -40.66 -7.19 -7.71
N SER A 254 -40.57 -8.15 -8.65
CA SER A 254 -41.05 -9.50 -8.52
C SER A 254 -40.21 -10.36 -7.56
N PHE A 255 -38.92 -10.09 -7.43
CA PHE A 255 -38.03 -10.86 -6.56
C PHE A 255 -37.60 -10.09 -5.31
N LYS A 256 -37.21 -10.80 -4.26
CA LYS A 256 -36.83 -10.29 -2.94
C LYS A 256 -35.37 -10.52 -2.59
N SER A 257 -34.79 -11.60 -3.06
CA SER A 257 -33.37 -11.90 -2.82
C SER A 257 -32.65 -12.25 -4.11
N VAL A 258 -31.32 -12.03 -4.13
CA VAL A 258 -30.48 -12.47 -5.23
C VAL A 258 -29.20 -13.07 -4.69
N SER A 259 -28.84 -14.25 -5.20
CA SER A 259 -27.55 -14.91 -4.97
C SER A 259 -26.67 -14.77 -6.21
N ILE A 260 -25.50 -14.18 -6.02
CA ILE A 260 -24.54 -13.83 -7.09
C ILE A 260 -23.38 -14.84 -7.05
N PRO A 261 -23.07 -15.53 -8.17
CA PRO A 261 -22.00 -16.52 -8.22
C PRO A 261 -20.62 -15.89 -8.15
N ALA A 262 -19.61 -16.70 -7.80
CA ALA A 262 -18.24 -16.24 -7.62
C ALA A 262 -17.61 -15.66 -8.90
N SER A 263 -18.06 -16.09 -10.07
CA SER A 263 -17.52 -15.66 -11.38
C SER A 263 -17.87 -14.23 -11.78
N VAL A 264 -18.83 -13.59 -11.09
CA VAL A 264 -19.24 -12.21 -11.40
C VAL A 264 -18.21 -11.23 -10.88
N THR A 265 -17.67 -10.40 -11.77
CA THR A 265 -16.66 -9.36 -11.46
C THR A 265 -17.26 -7.96 -11.34
N THR A 266 -18.44 -7.73 -11.94
CA THR A 266 -19.04 -6.40 -12.02
C THR A 266 -20.56 -6.45 -11.86
N ILE A 267 -21.11 -5.54 -11.03
CA ILE A 267 -22.53 -5.19 -11.00
C ILE A 267 -22.64 -3.84 -11.73
N GLY A 268 -23.25 -3.85 -12.92
CA GLY A 268 -23.26 -2.72 -13.84
C GLY A 268 -24.17 -1.57 -13.43
N GLU A 269 -24.10 -0.49 -14.20
CA GLU A 269 -24.89 0.74 -14.00
C GLU A 269 -26.39 0.45 -13.86
N LYS A 270 -27.02 0.91 -12.78
CA LYS A 270 -28.47 0.75 -12.52
C LYS A 270 -28.93 -0.69 -12.48
N ALA A 271 -28.05 -1.68 -12.33
CA ALA A 271 -28.40 -3.10 -12.42
C ALA A 271 -29.58 -3.48 -11.52
N PHE A 272 -29.68 -2.94 -10.33
CA PHE A 272 -30.75 -3.14 -9.37
C PHE A 272 -31.43 -1.84 -8.96
N ALA A 273 -31.39 -0.77 -9.78
CA ALA A 273 -32.02 0.49 -9.43
C ALA A 273 -33.55 0.37 -9.32
N HIS A 274 -34.15 1.01 -8.33
CA HIS A 274 -35.61 0.97 -8.06
C HIS A 274 -36.20 -0.44 -7.89
N CYS A 275 -35.37 -1.39 -7.58
CA CYS A 275 -35.70 -2.82 -7.50
C CYS A 275 -36.32 -3.19 -6.15
N GLY A 276 -37.04 -4.32 -6.13
CA GLY A 276 -37.71 -4.85 -4.93
C GLY A 276 -36.82 -5.66 -4.00
N VAL A 277 -35.52 -5.77 -4.30
CA VAL A 277 -34.57 -6.61 -3.56
C VAL A 277 -34.43 -6.19 -2.10
N THR A 278 -34.50 -7.16 -1.18
CA THR A 278 -34.32 -6.97 0.25
C THR A 278 -32.95 -7.42 0.74
N SER A 279 -32.33 -8.40 0.06
CA SER A 279 -31.00 -8.92 0.37
C SER A 279 -30.25 -9.39 -0.87
N VAL A 280 -28.93 -9.20 -0.82
CA VAL A 280 -27.98 -9.65 -1.85
C VAL A 280 -26.93 -10.50 -1.17
N THR A 281 -26.71 -11.70 -1.71
CA THR A 281 -25.69 -12.62 -1.21
C THR A 281 -24.69 -12.94 -2.30
N PHE A 282 -23.45 -13.19 -1.91
CA PHE A 282 -22.36 -13.52 -2.81
C PHE A 282 -21.80 -14.89 -2.45
N ALA A 283 -21.45 -15.66 -3.47
CA ALA A 283 -20.79 -16.94 -3.25
C ALA A 283 -19.40 -16.75 -2.59
N THR A 284 -18.92 -17.77 -1.91
CA THR A 284 -17.56 -17.81 -1.37
C THR A 284 -16.53 -17.63 -2.50
N ASN A 285 -15.43 -16.95 -2.22
CA ASN A 285 -14.39 -16.59 -3.21
C ASN A 285 -14.93 -15.75 -4.39
N SER A 286 -15.89 -14.88 -4.14
CA SER A 286 -16.43 -13.95 -5.13
C SER A 286 -15.30 -13.13 -5.75
N GLN A 287 -15.35 -12.98 -7.07
CA GLN A 287 -14.43 -12.17 -7.88
C GLN A 287 -14.95 -10.75 -8.15
N LEU A 288 -15.99 -10.33 -7.44
CA LEU A 288 -16.58 -9.01 -7.61
C LEU A 288 -15.56 -7.92 -7.24
N THR A 289 -15.27 -7.02 -8.18
CA THR A 289 -14.38 -5.89 -7.99
C THR A 289 -15.11 -4.56 -8.01
N THR A 290 -16.24 -4.48 -8.73
CA THR A 290 -16.90 -3.21 -9.01
C THR A 290 -18.41 -3.29 -8.82
N VAL A 291 -18.93 -2.36 -8.02
CA VAL A 291 -20.35 -1.99 -7.96
C VAL A 291 -20.46 -0.65 -8.67
N ASP A 292 -21.02 -0.61 -9.88
CA ASP A 292 -21.01 0.55 -10.75
C ASP A 292 -22.01 1.63 -10.32
N ARG A 293 -21.99 2.78 -10.98
CA ARG A 293 -22.83 3.93 -10.66
C ARG A 293 -24.32 3.56 -10.67
N TYR A 294 -25.05 4.09 -9.69
CA TYR A 294 -26.50 3.86 -9.52
C TYR A 294 -26.90 2.39 -9.36
N ALA A 295 -25.99 1.46 -9.12
CA ALA A 295 -26.27 0.00 -9.15
C ALA A 295 -27.48 -0.41 -8.33
N PHE A 296 -27.66 0.13 -7.13
CA PHE A 296 -28.80 -0.08 -6.23
C PHE A 296 -29.60 1.21 -5.96
N PHE A 297 -29.47 2.22 -6.82
CA PHE A 297 -30.11 3.52 -6.62
C PHE A 297 -31.60 3.40 -6.31
N SER A 298 -32.05 4.02 -5.22
CA SER A 298 -33.43 4.01 -4.75
C SER A 298 -34.04 2.62 -4.57
N SER A 299 -33.24 1.58 -4.34
CA SER A 299 -33.72 0.26 -3.95
C SER A 299 -34.08 0.25 -2.47
N SER A 300 -35.16 0.96 -2.14
CA SER A 300 -35.59 1.22 -0.78
C SER A 300 -35.99 -0.03 0.02
N SER A 301 -36.15 -1.19 -0.61
CA SER A 301 -36.42 -2.45 0.05
C SER A 301 -35.18 -3.14 0.60
N LEU A 302 -33.97 -2.77 0.15
CA LEU A 302 -32.70 -3.38 0.55
C LEU A 302 -32.44 -3.16 2.05
N GLN A 303 -32.30 -4.27 2.79
CA GLN A 303 -32.10 -4.28 4.24
C GLN A 303 -30.67 -4.61 4.63
N SER A 304 -30.00 -5.47 3.87
CA SER A 304 -28.61 -5.84 4.15
C SER A 304 -27.84 -6.20 2.89
N ILE A 305 -26.56 -5.88 2.91
CA ILE A 305 -25.60 -6.31 1.90
C ILE A 305 -24.21 -6.39 2.52
N ALA A 306 -23.50 -7.50 2.28
CA ALA A 306 -22.08 -7.64 2.64
C ALA A 306 -21.27 -7.75 1.37
N LEU A 307 -20.56 -6.68 1.02
CA LEU A 307 -19.69 -6.69 -0.17
C LEU A 307 -18.49 -7.62 0.08
N PRO A 308 -18.14 -8.47 -0.91
CA PRO A 308 -17.02 -9.41 -0.76
C PRO A 308 -15.66 -8.71 -0.76
N ASP A 309 -14.64 -9.38 -0.20
CA ASP A 309 -13.29 -8.85 0.02
C ASP A 309 -12.55 -8.37 -1.24
N GLY A 310 -13.00 -8.73 -2.43
CA GLY A 310 -12.42 -8.29 -3.71
C GLY A 310 -12.89 -6.92 -4.20
N VAL A 311 -13.93 -6.32 -3.58
CA VAL A 311 -14.52 -5.07 -4.08
C VAL A 311 -13.58 -3.90 -3.80
N THR A 312 -13.18 -3.23 -4.89
CA THR A 312 -12.31 -2.04 -4.85
C THR A 312 -13.06 -0.75 -5.15
N THR A 313 -14.18 -0.82 -5.88
CA THR A 313 -14.89 0.36 -6.38
C THR A 313 -16.38 0.31 -6.11
N ILE A 314 -16.90 1.38 -5.51
CA ILE A 314 -18.34 1.67 -5.39
C ILE A 314 -18.61 2.97 -6.15
N GLY A 315 -19.35 2.87 -7.26
CA GLY A 315 -19.63 3.96 -8.19
C GLY A 315 -20.61 5.00 -7.65
N GLU A 316 -20.76 6.08 -8.41
CA GLU A 316 -21.60 7.23 -8.07
C GLU A 316 -23.04 6.81 -7.71
N ALA A 317 -23.52 7.29 -6.57
CA ALA A 317 -24.88 7.07 -6.07
C ALA A 317 -25.29 5.58 -6.04
N ALA A 318 -24.36 4.65 -5.91
CA ALA A 318 -24.62 3.21 -5.99
C ALA A 318 -25.69 2.73 -4.99
N PHE A 319 -25.67 3.24 -3.74
CA PHE A 319 -26.68 2.94 -2.71
C PHE A 319 -27.52 4.15 -2.31
N ASN A 320 -27.47 5.24 -3.09
CA ASN A 320 -28.27 6.44 -2.78
C ASN A 320 -29.75 6.10 -2.72
N GLY A 321 -30.42 6.51 -1.64
CA GLY A 321 -31.85 6.26 -1.43
C GLY A 321 -32.21 4.84 -0.94
N CYS A 322 -31.24 4.01 -0.59
CA CYS A 322 -31.48 2.70 0.04
C CYS A 322 -31.76 2.86 1.55
N ASN A 323 -32.82 3.58 1.91
CA ASN A 323 -33.05 4.09 3.26
C ASN A 323 -33.44 3.01 4.31
N ASN A 324 -33.68 1.78 3.92
CA ASN A 324 -33.98 0.67 4.83
C ASN A 324 -32.80 -0.23 5.12
N ILE A 325 -31.59 0.11 4.64
CA ILE A 325 -30.38 -0.62 5.00
C ILE A 325 -30.13 -0.52 6.50
N THR A 326 -30.10 -1.66 7.18
CA THR A 326 -29.76 -1.80 8.60
C THR A 326 -28.37 -2.41 8.81
N SER A 327 -27.80 -3.01 7.78
CA SER A 327 -26.46 -3.58 7.79
C SER A 327 -25.83 -3.50 6.40
N ILE A 328 -24.67 -2.88 6.32
CA ILE A 328 -23.81 -2.90 5.12
C ILE A 328 -22.38 -3.17 5.56
N SER A 329 -21.71 -4.11 4.91
CA SER A 329 -20.29 -4.40 5.15
C SER A 329 -19.47 -3.92 3.96
N ILE A 330 -18.47 -3.06 4.24
CA ILE A 330 -17.51 -2.55 3.27
C ILE A 330 -16.18 -3.31 3.49
N PRO A 331 -15.60 -3.95 2.47
CA PRO A 331 -14.36 -4.72 2.64
C PRO A 331 -13.12 -3.83 2.71
N ASP A 332 -12.04 -4.37 3.29
CA ASP A 332 -10.74 -3.67 3.41
C ASP A 332 -10.06 -3.39 2.06
N SER A 333 -10.48 -4.06 1.01
CA SER A 333 -10.00 -3.87 -0.37
C SER A 333 -10.49 -2.57 -1.02
N ILE A 334 -11.44 -1.87 -0.39
CA ILE A 334 -12.03 -0.66 -0.98
C ILE A 334 -10.98 0.45 -1.18
N THR A 335 -10.91 0.98 -2.39
CA THR A 335 -10.02 2.09 -2.75
C THR A 335 -10.79 3.30 -3.30
N THR A 336 -11.98 3.09 -3.85
CA THR A 336 -12.76 4.15 -4.48
C THR A 336 -14.22 4.08 -4.07
N ILE A 337 -14.72 5.16 -3.50
CA ILE A 337 -16.15 5.38 -3.24
C ILE A 337 -16.51 6.72 -3.86
N GLU A 338 -17.30 6.69 -4.94
CA GLU A 338 -17.65 7.88 -5.68
C GLU A 338 -18.75 8.69 -5.00
N ASN A 339 -19.01 9.89 -5.53
CA ASN A 339 -19.97 10.83 -4.94
C ASN A 339 -21.36 10.22 -4.75
N ARG A 340 -22.01 10.51 -3.62
CA ARG A 340 -23.37 10.09 -3.26
C ARG A 340 -23.59 8.59 -3.17
N ALA A 341 -22.53 7.78 -3.26
CA ALA A 341 -22.59 6.31 -3.25
C ALA A 341 -23.22 5.77 -1.96
N LEU A 342 -22.99 6.43 -0.82
CA LEU A 342 -23.42 6.03 0.52
C LEU A 342 -24.47 6.99 1.13
N ASP A 343 -25.16 7.78 0.30
CA ASP A 343 -26.20 8.73 0.74
C ASP A 343 -27.51 7.98 1.03
N PHE A 344 -27.63 7.42 2.20
CA PHE A 344 -28.85 6.79 2.71
C PHE A 344 -29.02 7.08 4.20
N ASN A 345 -30.26 7.12 4.67
CA ASN A 345 -30.59 7.29 6.08
C ASN A 345 -30.72 5.93 6.74
N SER A 346 -29.83 5.59 7.66
CA SER A 346 -29.79 4.25 8.23
C SER A 346 -29.21 4.23 9.64
N SER A 347 -29.58 3.21 10.40
CA SER A 347 -28.95 2.87 11.68
C SER A 347 -27.68 2.02 11.50
N ALA A 348 -27.24 1.80 10.27
CA ALA A 348 -26.06 0.97 9.96
C ALA A 348 -24.72 1.62 10.29
N PHE A 349 -24.71 2.93 10.57
CA PHE A 349 -23.49 3.67 10.88
C PHE A 349 -22.97 3.39 12.30
N THR A 350 -21.67 3.12 12.39
CA THR A 350 -20.94 3.14 13.67
C THR A 350 -20.58 4.59 14.00
N VAL A 351 -20.75 5.01 15.26
CA VAL A 351 -20.47 6.39 15.69
C VAL A 351 -19.25 6.43 16.60
N TYR A 352 -18.31 7.33 16.30
CA TYR A 352 -17.16 7.63 17.15
C TYR A 352 -16.78 9.12 16.98
N ASN A 353 -16.50 9.80 18.10
CA ASN A 353 -16.00 11.20 18.13
C ASN A 353 -16.67 12.14 17.12
N ASN A 354 -18.00 12.31 17.20
CA ASN A 354 -18.76 13.21 16.35
C ASN A 354 -18.83 12.82 14.86
N ALA A 355 -18.41 11.59 14.49
CA ALA A 355 -18.46 11.12 13.13
C ALA A 355 -19.13 9.75 12.99
N LYS A 356 -19.65 9.48 11.78
CA LYS A 356 -20.30 8.24 11.36
C LYS A 356 -19.35 7.47 10.46
N TYR A 357 -19.29 6.16 10.67
CA TYR A 357 -18.42 5.27 9.95
C TYR A 357 -19.15 4.06 9.38
N LEU A 358 -18.61 3.51 8.33
CA LEU A 358 -18.94 2.19 7.79
C LEU A 358 -17.65 1.36 7.65
N GLY A 359 -17.82 0.04 7.75
CA GLY A 359 -16.72 -0.91 7.60
C GLY A 359 -17.22 -2.34 7.60
N ASN A 360 -16.44 -3.22 8.17
CA ASN A 360 -16.74 -4.64 8.28
C ASN A 360 -16.66 -5.11 9.75
N SER A 361 -16.75 -6.42 9.98
CA SER A 361 -16.72 -6.98 11.33
C SER A 361 -15.36 -6.86 12.03
N THR A 362 -14.27 -6.74 11.27
CA THR A 362 -12.89 -6.57 11.78
C THR A 362 -12.51 -5.12 11.95
N ASN A 363 -12.99 -4.24 11.08
CA ASN A 363 -12.78 -2.79 11.15
C ASN A 363 -14.09 -2.03 10.89
N PRO A 364 -14.89 -1.72 11.91
CA PRO A 364 -16.15 -0.99 11.75
C PRO A 364 -15.94 0.51 11.43
N TYR A 365 -14.72 1.03 11.48
CA TYR A 365 -14.35 2.42 11.27
C TYR A 365 -13.67 2.69 9.93
N LEU A 366 -13.67 1.73 9.00
CA LEU A 366 -12.90 1.72 7.75
C LEU A 366 -13.10 2.98 6.90
N VAL A 367 -14.36 3.43 6.75
CA VAL A 367 -14.75 4.59 5.94
C VAL A 367 -15.45 5.60 6.84
N LEU A 368 -14.89 6.78 6.99
CA LEU A 368 -15.60 7.92 7.61
C LEU A 368 -16.61 8.45 6.59
N VAL A 369 -17.90 8.32 6.90
CA VAL A 369 -18.99 8.70 5.98
C VAL A 369 -19.43 10.14 6.18
N GLY A 370 -19.43 10.63 7.42
CA GLY A 370 -19.82 12.01 7.69
C GLY A 370 -19.90 12.38 9.16
N ALA A 371 -20.11 13.64 9.45
CA ALA A 371 -20.40 14.14 10.79
C ALA A 371 -21.72 13.57 11.34
N ILE A 372 -21.84 13.49 12.68
CA ILE A 372 -23.12 13.12 13.31
C ILE A 372 -24.18 14.20 13.10
N ASP A 373 -23.76 15.45 13.17
CA ASP A 373 -24.55 16.64 12.84
C ASP A 373 -23.62 17.81 12.44
N THR A 374 -24.17 18.91 11.96
CA THR A 374 -23.40 20.06 11.43
C THR A 374 -22.95 21.05 12.54
N SER A 375 -23.29 20.82 13.80
CA SER A 375 -22.94 21.71 14.93
C SER A 375 -21.60 21.33 15.61
N ILE A 376 -20.92 20.34 15.14
CA ILE A 376 -19.61 19.89 15.67
C ILE A 376 -18.57 21.00 15.54
N THR A 377 -17.70 21.13 16.55
CA THR A 377 -16.61 22.12 16.56
C THR A 377 -15.24 21.49 16.30
N THR A 378 -15.09 20.22 16.63
CA THR A 378 -13.86 19.46 16.43
C THR A 378 -14.19 18.00 16.08
N CYS A 379 -13.29 17.32 15.37
CA CYS A 379 -13.40 15.89 15.13
C CYS A 379 -12.02 15.25 15.09
N ASN A 380 -11.82 14.25 15.94
CA ASN A 380 -10.67 13.36 15.87
C ASN A 380 -11.11 12.06 15.17
N ILE A 381 -10.61 11.85 13.97
CA ILE A 381 -10.96 10.68 13.16
C ILE A 381 -10.34 9.42 13.78
N HIS A 382 -11.09 8.30 13.75
CA HIS A 382 -10.62 7.03 14.32
C HIS A 382 -9.34 6.55 13.64
N THR A 383 -8.41 6.01 14.42
CA THR A 383 -7.09 5.56 13.94
C THR A 383 -7.13 4.37 12.98
N ASP A 384 -8.25 3.67 12.88
CA ASP A 384 -8.44 2.57 11.93
C ASP A 384 -9.12 3.02 10.61
N ALA A 385 -9.48 4.31 10.49
CA ALA A 385 -10.05 4.83 9.25
C ALA A 385 -9.03 4.80 8.12
N LYS A 386 -9.46 4.35 6.94
CA LYS A 386 -8.64 4.30 5.72
C LYS A 386 -9.06 5.32 4.68
N LEU A 387 -10.33 5.67 4.68
CA LEU A 387 -10.92 6.55 3.68
C LEU A 387 -11.85 7.56 4.35
N ILE A 388 -11.76 8.82 3.92
CA ILE A 388 -12.75 9.87 4.23
C ILE A 388 -13.62 10.05 3.00
N TYR A 389 -14.91 9.79 3.15
CA TYR A 389 -15.87 9.89 2.07
C TYR A 389 -16.12 11.35 1.64
N ALA A 390 -16.52 11.53 0.37
CA ALA A 390 -16.84 12.85 -0.16
C ALA A 390 -17.95 13.54 0.65
N PHE A 391 -17.84 14.86 0.83
CA PHE A 391 -18.76 15.70 1.58
C PHE A 391 -18.92 15.34 3.07
N ALA A 392 -18.00 14.60 3.67
CA ALA A 392 -18.13 14.06 5.03
C ALA A 392 -18.43 15.10 6.10
N PHE A 393 -17.90 16.30 5.99
CA PHE A 393 -18.12 17.41 6.94
C PHE A 393 -18.82 18.61 6.29
N THR A 394 -19.57 18.38 5.22
CA THR A 394 -20.29 19.48 4.55
C THR A 394 -21.21 20.24 5.49
N ASP A 395 -21.28 21.57 5.35
CA ASP A 395 -22.09 22.49 6.18
C ASP A 395 -21.75 22.48 7.69
N CYS A 396 -20.59 21.91 8.10
CA CYS A 396 -20.12 22.00 9.50
C CYS A 396 -19.49 23.38 9.77
N THR A 397 -20.33 24.43 9.77
CA THR A 397 -19.89 25.83 9.82
C THR A 397 -19.17 26.23 11.11
N LEU A 398 -19.29 25.43 12.19
CA LEU A 398 -18.60 25.65 13.47
C LEU A 398 -17.33 24.82 13.65
N LEU A 399 -16.99 23.96 12.70
CA LEU A 399 -15.83 23.09 12.76
C LEU A 399 -14.54 23.91 12.62
N THR A 400 -13.71 23.96 13.68
CA THR A 400 -12.49 24.76 13.72
C THR A 400 -11.23 23.96 13.38
N SER A 401 -11.24 22.66 13.71
CA SER A 401 -10.09 21.78 13.46
C SER A 401 -10.50 20.32 13.27
N VAL A 402 -9.75 19.61 12.46
CA VAL A 402 -9.88 18.16 12.24
C VAL A 402 -8.51 17.51 12.29
N THR A 403 -8.43 16.37 12.97
CA THR A 403 -7.25 15.50 12.96
C THR A 403 -7.51 14.26 12.11
N ILE A 404 -6.78 14.15 11.02
CA ILE A 404 -6.77 12.99 10.10
C ILE A 404 -5.58 12.13 10.48
N PRO A 405 -5.79 10.87 10.93
CA PRO A 405 -4.70 9.99 11.37
C PRO A 405 -3.86 9.44 10.21
N ASP A 406 -2.69 8.90 10.52
CA ASP A 406 -1.77 8.27 9.55
C ASP A 406 -2.35 7.06 8.82
N SER A 407 -3.39 6.46 9.35
CA SER A 407 -4.07 5.31 8.72
C SER A 407 -4.88 5.69 7.48
N VAL A 408 -5.30 6.96 7.36
CA VAL A 408 -6.09 7.45 6.22
C VAL A 408 -5.19 7.57 5.00
N THR A 409 -5.61 6.93 3.90
CA THR A 409 -4.88 6.97 2.62
C THR A 409 -5.57 7.84 1.58
N ILE A 410 -6.90 8.01 1.68
CA ILE A 410 -7.70 8.72 0.68
C ILE A 410 -8.63 9.71 1.37
N ILE A 411 -8.61 10.96 0.90
CA ILE A 411 -9.54 12.02 1.27
C ILE A 411 -10.42 12.31 0.04
N GLY A 412 -11.72 12.14 0.17
CA GLY A 412 -12.69 12.32 -0.92
C GLY A 412 -12.86 13.78 -1.36
N ASN A 413 -13.73 14.01 -2.34
CA ASN A 413 -14.02 15.34 -2.86
C ASN A 413 -14.84 16.18 -1.85
N SER A 414 -14.60 17.48 -1.80
CA SER A 414 -15.42 18.47 -1.08
C SER A 414 -15.68 18.11 0.39
N VAL A 415 -14.74 17.44 1.06
CA VAL A 415 -14.89 16.91 2.42
C VAL A 415 -15.30 18.00 3.40
N PHE A 416 -14.73 19.19 3.30
CA PHE A 416 -14.97 20.35 4.18
C PHE A 416 -15.72 21.48 3.44
N TYR A 417 -16.68 21.12 2.61
CA TYR A 417 -17.48 22.10 1.89
C TYR A 417 -18.31 22.94 2.88
N LYS A 418 -18.16 24.28 2.85
CA LYS A 418 -18.80 25.24 3.76
C LYS A 418 -18.44 25.03 5.24
N CYS A 419 -17.22 24.61 5.56
CA CYS A 419 -16.70 24.62 6.92
C CYS A 419 -16.04 25.97 7.22
N ASP A 420 -16.82 27.04 7.32
CA ASP A 420 -16.33 28.43 7.34
C ASP A 420 -15.46 28.78 8.56
N ALA A 421 -15.55 28.02 9.64
CA ALA A 421 -14.69 28.18 10.82
C ALA A 421 -13.40 27.35 10.79
N LEU A 422 -13.16 26.54 9.76
CA LEU A 422 -12.00 25.66 9.69
C LEU A 422 -10.72 26.47 9.42
N GLU A 423 -9.90 26.65 10.45
CA GLU A 423 -8.65 27.42 10.39
C GLU A 423 -7.41 26.55 10.33
N SER A 424 -7.50 25.31 10.84
CA SER A 424 -6.37 24.38 10.86
C SER A 424 -6.78 22.95 10.51
N LEU A 425 -5.87 22.23 9.85
CA LEU A 425 -6.07 20.85 9.46
C LEU A 425 -4.80 20.05 9.75
N ILE A 426 -4.95 18.95 10.49
CA ILE A 426 -3.86 17.98 10.69
C ILE A 426 -4.09 16.84 9.72
N ILE A 427 -3.08 16.54 8.88
CA ILE A 427 -3.12 15.49 7.87
C ILE A 427 -2.02 14.48 8.18
N GLY A 428 -2.41 13.24 8.45
CA GLY A 428 -1.47 12.15 8.71
C GLY A 428 -0.59 11.80 7.51
N SER A 429 0.56 11.19 7.78
CA SER A 429 1.58 10.84 6.79
C SER A 429 1.15 9.76 5.79
N GLY A 430 0.08 8.99 6.09
CA GLY A 430 -0.42 7.92 5.22
C GLY A 430 -1.23 8.39 4.02
N VAL A 431 -1.61 9.68 3.94
CA VAL A 431 -2.44 10.20 2.85
C VAL A 431 -1.68 10.19 1.54
N THR A 432 -2.24 9.50 0.54
CA THR A 432 -1.67 9.39 -0.82
C THR A 432 -2.51 10.11 -1.88
N SER A 433 -3.79 10.36 -1.58
CA SER A 433 -4.71 11.01 -2.50
C SER A 433 -5.68 11.95 -1.79
N ILE A 434 -5.83 13.14 -2.34
CA ILE A 434 -6.77 14.18 -1.91
C ILE A 434 -7.64 14.54 -3.11
N GLY A 435 -8.95 14.45 -2.94
CA GLY A 435 -9.92 14.73 -4.00
C GLY A 435 -10.04 16.20 -4.38
N ASP A 436 -10.98 16.50 -5.26
CA ASP A 436 -11.21 17.85 -5.76
C ASP A 436 -11.85 18.74 -4.70
N GLY A 437 -11.33 19.97 -4.61
CA GLY A 437 -11.94 21.06 -3.84
C GLY A 437 -12.31 20.68 -2.40
N ILE A 438 -11.41 20.00 -1.68
CA ILE A 438 -11.75 19.49 -0.34
C ILE A 438 -12.20 20.59 0.63
N ILE A 439 -11.77 21.85 0.41
CA ILE A 439 -12.12 23.01 1.23
C ILE A 439 -12.73 24.08 0.33
N TYR A 440 -14.02 24.38 0.59
CA TYR A 440 -14.74 25.48 -0.02
C TYR A 440 -15.45 26.30 1.05
N TYR A 441 -15.24 27.60 1.06
CA TYR A 441 -15.87 28.56 1.98
C TYR A 441 -16.94 29.36 1.26
N GLU A 442 -18.08 29.61 1.92
CA GLU A 442 -19.06 30.61 1.49
C GLU A 442 -18.61 32.03 1.83
N SER A 443 -17.91 32.21 2.95
CA SER A 443 -17.41 33.50 3.39
C SER A 443 -16.11 33.87 2.69
N TYR A 444 -16.03 35.05 2.11
CA TYR A 444 -14.80 35.58 1.50
C TYR A 444 -13.66 35.82 2.51
N ASP A 445 -13.96 35.96 3.80
CA ASP A 445 -13.00 36.18 4.85
C ASP A 445 -12.48 34.88 5.48
N ALA A 446 -13.18 33.77 5.24
CA ALA A 446 -12.80 32.46 5.75
C ALA A 446 -11.64 31.89 4.92
N LYS A 447 -10.62 31.37 5.58
CA LYS A 447 -9.55 30.62 4.92
C LYS A 447 -8.82 29.73 5.90
N LEU A 448 -8.34 28.63 5.38
CA LEU A 448 -7.42 27.75 6.09
C LEU A 448 -6.10 28.50 6.33
N LYS A 449 -5.67 28.58 7.58
CA LYS A 449 -4.42 29.27 7.97
C LYS A 449 -3.23 28.29 7.95
N SER A 450 -3.46 27.10 8.49
CA SER A 450 -2.38 26.14 8.75
C SER A 450 -2.76 24.72 8.38
N VAL A 451 -1.81 24.02 7.75
CA VAL A 451 -1.85 22.58 7.51
C VAL A 451 -0.66 21.96 8.26
N TYR A 452 -0.95 21.06 9.19
CA TYR A 452 0.03 20.27 9.90
C TYR A 452 0.10 18.89 9.27
N TYR A 453 1.14 18.64 8.47
CA TYR A 453 1.32 17.36 7.79
C TYR A 453 2.22 16.43 8.60
N GLY A 454 1.81 15.18 8.79
CA GLY A 454 2.52 14.18 9.59
C GLY A 454 3.78 13.59 8.96
N GLY A 455 4.07 13.92 7.70
CA GLY A 455 5.25 13.48 6.96
C GLY A 455 6.21 14.63 6.61
N THR A 456 7.13 14.34 5.68
CA THR A 456 8.12 15.28 5.16
C THR A 456 7.58 16.12 4.00
N ALA A 457 8.32 17.16 3.61
CA ALA A 457 8.02 17.96 2.41
C ALA A 457 8.09 17.10 1.12
N GLU A 458 9.00 16.14 1.07
CA GLU A 458 9.13 15.22 -0.05
C GLU A 458 7.92 14.29 -0.16
N ASP A 459 7.39 13.79 0.97
CA ASP A 459 6.20 12.93 0.99
C ASP A 459 4.94 13.69 0.61
N TRP A 460 4.81 14.95 1.05
CA TRP A 460 3.71 15.81 0.61
C TRP A 460 3.64 15.97 -0.91
N ASN A 461 4.80 16.14 -1.55
CA ASN A 461 4.89 16.31 -3.00
C ASN A 461 4.51 15.06 -3.81
N LYS A 462 4.42 13.88 -3.15
CA LYS A 462 3.96 12.61 -3.75
C LYS A 462 2.44 12.44 -3.67
N ILE A 463 1.75 13.27 -2.86
CA ILE A 463 0.29 13.19 -2.72
C ILE A 463 -0.36 13.65 -4.03
N ALA A 464 -1.24 12.81 -4.57
CA ALA A 464 -2.09 13.18 -5.69
C ALA A 464 -3.19 14.14 -5.19
N ILE A 465 -3.06 15.43 -5.48
CA ILE A 465 -4.03 16.46 -5.07
C ILE A 465 -4.88 16.83 -6.29
N GLY A 466 -6.20 16.69 -6.17
CA GLY A 466 -7.19 17.02 -7.19
C GLY A 466 -7.29 18.51 -7.48
N GLU A 467 -8.19 18.87 -8.39
CA GLU A 467 -8.43 20.26 -8.82
C GLU A 467 -9.12 21.10 -7.73
N TYR A 468 -9.08 22.41 -7.82
CA TYR A 468 -9.77 23.40 -6.98
C TYR A 468 -9.35 23.38 -5.48
N ASN A 469 -8.13 22.98 -5.18
CA ASN A 469 -7.59 22.90 -3.81
C ASN A 469 -6.75 24.13 -3.38
N GLY A 470 -7.00 25.32 -3.97
CA GLY A 470 -6.24 26.54 -3.64
C GLY A 470 -6.21 26.84 -2.15
N ASN A 471 -7.33 26.71 -1.43
CA ASN A 471 -7.39 26.96 0.01
C ASN A 471 -6.48 26.04 0.83
N LEU A 472 -6.28 24.81 0.38
CA LEU A 472 -5.36 23.85 1.00
C LEU A 472 -3.90 24.15 0.65
N THR A 473 -3.63 24.46 -0.62
CA THR A 473 -2.27 24.64 -1.13
C THR A 473 -1.66 25.98 -0.74
N ASP A 474 -2.48 27.02 -0.54
CA ASP A 474 -2.06 28.38 -0.16
C ASP A 474 -1.89 28.55 1.37
N ALA A 475 -2.43 27.61 2.17
CA ALA A 475 -2.25 27.62 3.61
C ALA A 475 -0.78 27.40 4.01
N THR A 476 -0.39 27.98 5.15
CA THR A 476 0.94 27.73 5.70
C THR A 476 1.06 26.25 6.08
N ARG A 477 2.03 25.57 5.50
CA ARG A 477 2.25 24.14 5.73
C ARG A 477 3.41 23.91 6.67
N TYR A 478 3.18 23.05 7.66
CA TYR A 478 4.17 22.60 8.63
C TYR A 478 4.37 21.09 8.47
N TYR A 479 5.64 20.66 8.50
CA TYR A 479 6.02 19.25 8.37
C TYR A 479 6.39 18.67 9.72
N TYR A 480 6.03 17.41 9.96
CA TYR A 480 6.29 16.79 11.25
C TYR A 480 7.79 16.52 11.46
N SER A 481 8.28 16.89 12.63
CA SER A 481 9.60 16.52 13.10
C SER A 481 9.56 16.22 14.59
N ALA A 482 9.81 14.96 14.97
CA ALA A 482 9.81 14.54 16.37
C ALA A 482 10.95 15.17 17.19
N THR A 483 12.03 15.58 16.52
CA THR A 483 13.18 16.27 17.11
C THR A 483 13.33 17.65 16.49
N ALA A 484 14.09 18.53 17.14
CA ALA A 484 14.37 19.87 16.58
C ALA A 484 14.92 19.76 15.16
N PRO A 485 14.34 20.49 14.19
CA PRO A 485 14.78 20.44 12.80
C PRO A 485 16.22 20.95 12.65
N LEU A 486 16.96 20.32 11.74
CA LEU A 486 18.32 20.74 11.40
C LEU A 486 18.33 21.75 10.25
N GLU A 487 17.26 21.82 9.46
CA GLU A 487 17.14 22.67 8.28
C GLU A 487 16.09 23.77 8.50
N GLU A 488 16.19 24.85 7.72
CA GLU A 488 15.18 25.88 7.72
C GLU A 488 13.87 25.41 7.11
N GLY A 489 12.74 25.74 7.76
CA GLY A 489 11.43 25.38 7.26
C GLY A 489 10.34 25.53 8.32
N ASN A 490 9.14 25.26 7.92
CA ASN A 490 8.00 25.22 8.82
C ASN A 490 7.85 23.80 9.36
N PHE A 491 8.13 23.62 10.64
CA PHE A 491 8.05 22.31 11.28
C PHE A 491 7.13 22.36 12.50
N TRP A 492 6.57 21.18 12.83
CA TRP A 492 5.72 21.01 14.00
C TRP A 492 5.96 19.68 14.69
N HIS A 493 5.52 19.58 15.95
CA HIS A 493 5.58 18.38 16.78
C HIS A 493 4.41 18.37 17.77
N TYR A 494 4.28 17.31 18.57
CA TYR A 494 3.32 17.26 19.66
C TYR A 494 3.96 17.65 20.99
N ILE A 495 3.30 18.54 21.74
CA ILE A 495 3.54 18.76 23.18
C ILE A 495 2.24 18.39 23.90
N GLU A 496 2.24 17.37 24.76
CA GLU A 496 1.04 16.90 25.48
C GLU A 496 -0.15 16.67 24.54
N ASP A 497 0.08 15.97 23.41
CA ASP A 497 -0.90 15.71 22.36
C ASP A 497 -1.46 16.95 21.64
N VAL A 498 -0.88 18.13 21.86
CA VAL A 498 -1.23 19.36 21.16
C VAL A 498 -0.25 19.61 20.01
N PRO A 499 -0.71 19.80 18.76
CA PRO A 499 0.16 20.16 17.65
C PRO A 499 0.77 21.54 17.88
N THR A 500 2.08 21.60 17.97
CA THR A 500 2.85 22.80 18.31
C THR A 500 3.89 23.06 17.22
N VAL A 501 3.96 24.30 16.76
CA VAL A 501 4.98 24.71 15.76
C VAL A 501 6.32 24.82 16.45
N TRP A 502 7.35 24.27 15.79
CA TRP A 502 8.73 24.52 16.19
C TRP A 502 9.07 25.99 16.02
N THR A 503 9.15 26.74 17.13
CA THR A 503 9.66 28.11 17.14
C THR A 503 11.15 28.08 17.49
N TYR A 504 11.93 28.97 16.91
CA TYR A 504 13.35 29.05 17.18
C TYR A 504 13.77 30.49 17.52
N THR A 505 14.83 30.59 18.33
CA THR A 505 15.56 31.84 18.60
C THR A 505 16.78 31.90 17.70
N THR A 506 17.00 32.98 16.99
CA THR A 506 18.26 33.23 16.31
C THR A 506 19.28 33.81 17.32
N VAL A 507 20.36 33.07 17.51
CA VAL A 507 21.44 33.48 18.44
C VAL A 507 22.61 34.00 17.65
N THR A 508 23.06 35.23 18.01
CA THR A 508 24.31 35.78 17.56
C THR A 508 25.36 35.64 18.67
N PHE A 509 26.60 35.44 18.31
CA PHE A 509 27.68 35.16 19.26
C PHE A 509 28.75 36.29 19.18
N ASP A 510 28.98 36.91 20.33
CA ASP A 510 30.12 37.80 20.54
C ASP A 510 31.21 37.01 21.27
N LEU A 511 32.34 36.82 20.63
CA LEU A 511 33.45 36.04 21.20
C LEU A 511 34.18 36.78 22.34
N ASN A 512 33.88 38.06 22.57
CA ASN A 512 34.51 38.89 23.61
C ASN A 512 36.04 38.76 23.58
N ALA A 513 36.61 38.93 22.38
CA ALA A 513 38.03 38.77 22.11
C ALA A 513 38.52 39.91 21.21
N GLU A 514 39.83 39.96 20.90
CA GLU A 514 40.43 41.02 20.10
C GLU A 514 39.90 41.05 18.65
N ALA A 515 40.03 42.18 17.96
CA ALA A 515 39.41 42.51 16.68
C ALA A 515 39.75 41.54 15.52
N ASP A 516 40.80 40.75 15.65
CA ASP A 516 41.24 39.75 14.67
C ASP A 516 40.71 38.32 14.95
N SER A 517 39.82 38.17 15.94
CA SER A 517 39.19 36.86 16.26
C SER A 517 38.23 36.41 15.16
N ASP A 518 38.03 35.09 15.04
CA ASP A 518 37.04 34.56 14.13
C ASP A 518 35.63 35.08 14.49
N THR A 519 34.74 35.10 13.51
CA THR A 519 33.34 35.39 13.71
C THR A 519 32.56 34.06 13.72
N LEU A 520 31.71 33.87 14.72
CA LEU A 520 30.81 32.77 14.75
C LEU A 520 29.55 33.17 14.00
N GLU A 521 29.10 32.33 13.03
CA GLU A 521 27.83 32.55 12.37
C GLU A 521 26.68 32.42 13.37
N SER A 522 25.58 33.14 13.11
CA SER A 522 24.37 33.00 13.93
C SER A 522 23.80 31.58 13.85
N ALA A 523 23.35 31.05 14.97
CA ALA A 523 22.72 29.74 15.07
C ALA A 523 21.24 29.86 15.46
N LYS A 524 20.46 28.83 15.12
CA LYS A 524 19.03 28.71 15.46
C LYS A 524 18.84 27.62 16.50
N TYR A 525 18.22 27.97 17.62
CA TYR A 525 17.88 27.02 18.66
C TYR A 525 16.37 26.94 18.84
N TYR A 526 15.82 25.74 18.77
CA TYR A 526 14.39 25.51 18.84
C TYR A 526 13.92 25.37 20.28
N TYR A 527 12.78 26.00 20.61
CA TYR A 527 12.16 25.96 21.93
C TYR A 527 11.86 24.52 22.34
N SER A 528 12.12 24.18 23.60
CA SER A 528 11.99 22.85 24.21
C SER A 528 12.87 21.75 23.59
N ALA A 529 13.77 22.08 22.67
CA ALA A 529 14.74 21.12 22.14
C ALA A 529 16.02 21.12 22.99
N SER A 530 16.71 19.97 23.00
CA SER A 530 18.10 19.94 23.52
C SER A 530 18.98 20.80 22.64
N CYS A 531 19.84 21.59 23.27
CA CYS A 531 20.77 22.45 22.57
C CYS A 531 22.20 22.19 23.05
N THR A 532 23.14 22.29 22.13
CA THR A 532 24.57 22.31 22.41
C THR A 532 25.11 23.64 21.91
N LEU A 533 25.60 24.46 22.82
CA LEU A 533 26.22 25.73 22.46
C LEU A 533 27.65 25.50 22.00
N PRO A 534 28.17 26.35 21.07
CA PRO A 534 29.55 26.24 20.62
C PRO A 534 30.54 26.37 21.79
N THR A 535 31.58 25.55 21.77
CA THR A 535 32.71 25.64 22.70
C THR A 535 33.83 26.43 22.02
N LEU A 536 34.48 27.28 22.77
CA LEU A 536 35.54 28.16 22.27
C LEU A 536 36.88 27.81 22.93
N GLU A 537 37.94 28.01 22.17
CA GLU A 537 39.31 27.96 22.70
C GLU A 537 39.99 29.33 22.48
N ARG A 538 40.67 29.79 23.50
CA ARG A 538 41.51 30.98 23.45
C ARG A 538 42.73 30.73 24.31
N PRO A 539 43.92 30.69 23.73
CA PRO A 539 45.13 30.49 24.53
C PRO A 539 45.28 31.54 25.63
N GLY A 540 45.60 31.11 26.81
CA GLY A 540 45.69 31.98 27.98
C GLY A 540 44.41 32.22 28.74
N TYR A 541 43.32 31.66 28.26
CA TYR A 541 42.02 31.81 28.87
C TYR A 541 41.29 30.47 28.93
N VAL A 542 40.51 30.29 29.98
CA VAL A 542 39.55 29.18 30.11
C VAL A 542 38.17 29.67 29.69
N PHE A 543 37.57 29.01 28.71
CA PHE A 543 36.21 29.32 28.32
C PHE A 543 35.23 28.80 29.41
N LYS A 544 34.39 29.69 29.94
CA LYS A 544 33.45 29.39 31.02
C LYS A 544 32.03 29.17 30.51
N GLY A 545 31.72 29.56 29.27
CA GLY A 545 30.40 29.48 28.65
C GLY A 545 29.92 30.83 28.13
N TRP A 546 28.62 30.92 27.91
CA TRP A 546 27.96 32.04 27.28
C TRP A 546 27.07 32.81 28.27
N THR A 547 26.93 34.13 28.11
CA THR A 547 26.03 34.99 28.88
C THR A 547 25.23 35.92 27.98
N LEU A 548 23.99 36.25 28.41
CA LEU A 548 23.14 37.27 27.77
C LEU A 548 23.45 38.71 28.23
N ASP A 549 24.12 38.85 29.35
CA ASP A 549 24.39 40.17 29.96
C ASP A 549 25.88 40.40 30.24
N ASN A 550 26.46 41.34 29.51
CA ASN A 550 27.89 41.73 29.67
C ASN A 550 28.14 42.59 30.91
N SER A 551 27.13 43.04 31.62
CA SER A 551 27.22 44.00 32.70
C SER A 551 27.34 43.39 34.11
N VAL A 552 27.27 42.07 34.24
CA VAL A 552 27.22 41.38 35.53
C VAL A 552 28.61 40.84 35.90
N GLU A 553 29.09 41.16 37.08
CA GLU A 553 30.37 40.65 37.63
C GLU A 553 30.38 39.11 37.77
N THR A 554 29.19 38.46 37.87
CA THR A 554 29.00 37.03 37.86
C THR A 554 27.94 36.66 36.81
N PRO A 555 28.29 36.50 35.52
CA PRO A 555 27.33 36.21 34.48
C PRO A 555 26.66 34.85 34.69
N VAL A 556 25.38 34.77 34.39
CA VAL A 556 24.66 33.51 34.35
C VAL A 556 25.16 32.76 33.13
N ILE A 557 25.87 31.66 33.37
CA ILE A 557 26.46 30.87 32.31
C ILE A 557 25.39 29.83 31.81
N PHE A 558 25.09 29.89 30.53
CA PHE A 558 24.29 28.89 29.88
C PHE A 558 25.15 27.65 29.62
N THR A 559 24.66 26.50 30.12
CA THR A 559 25.24 25.17 29.86
C THR A 559 24.26 24.37 28.95
N ASP A 560 24.75 23.32 28.34
CA ASP A 560 23.92 22.40 27.54
C ASP A 560 22.68 22.00 28.29
N ALA A 561 21.54 22.39 27.75
CA ALA A 561 20.23 22.15 28.35
C ALA A 561 19.15 22.20 27.28
N VAL A 562 17.90 22.06 27.72
CA VAL A 562 16.75 22.30 26.85
C VAL A 562 16.56 23.82 26.67
N TRP A 563 16.45 24.26 25.42
CA TRP A 563 16.30 25.67 25.08
C TRP A 563 14.97 26.23 25.57
N GLN A 564 15.02 27.29 26.38
CA GLN A 564 13.82 27.89 27.01
C GLN A 564 13.59 29.36 26.64
N ILE A 565 14.45 29.95 25.81
CA ILE A 565 14.32 31.34 25.38
C ILE A 565 13.32 31.41 24.23
N THR A 566 12.38 32.36 24.34
CA THR A 566 11.26 32.54 23.38
C THR A 566 11.42 33.80 22.52
N ASP A 567 12.44 34.62 22.78
CA ASP A 567 12.71 35.81 21.98
C ASP A 567 13.17 35.43 20.57
N ASP A 568 12.77 36.17 19.56
CA ASP A 568 13.11 35.90 18.16
C ASP A 568 14.61 35.96 17.90
N THR A 569 15.32 36.85 18.59
CA THR A 569 16.75 37.03 18.48
C THR A 569 17.39 37.35 19.84
N VAL A 570 18.53 36.75 20.13
CA VAL A 570 19.35 37.03 21.29
C VAL A 570 20.83 37.11 20.92
N ALA A 571 21.61 37.89 21.67
CA ALA A 571 23.06 37.93 21.53
C ALA A 571 23.72 37.29 22.75
N PHE A 572 24.57 36.30 22.52
CA PHE A 572 25.42 35.72 23.56
C PHE A 572 26.82 36.29 23.50
N THR A 573 27.39 36.53 24.66
CA THR A 573 28.77 36.96 24.81
C THR A 573 29.57 35.88 25.54
N ALA A 574 30.77 35.56 25.03
CA ALA A 574 31.65 34.57 25.63
C ALA A 574 32.26 35.09 26.96
N VAL A 575 32.29 34.19 27.94
CA VAL A 575 32.89 34.45 29.25
C VAL A 575 34.21 33.72 29.36
N TRP A 576 35.28 34.49 29.64
CA TRP A 576 36.62 34.00 29.75
C TRP A 576 37.19 34.21 31.14
N GLU A 577 37.92 33.22 31.67
CA GLU A 577 38.74 33.31 32.88
C GLU A 577 40.21 33.20 32.47
N VAL A 578 41.09 34.02 33.06
CA VAL A 578 42.53 33.96 32.75
C VAL A 578 43.13 32.66 33.28
N ASP A 579 43.81 31.89 32.41
CA ASP A 579 44.56 30.70 32.81
C ASP A 579 45.87 31.11 33.49
N LEU A 580 45.95 30.88 34.81
CA LEU A 580 47.12 31.24 35.61
C LEU A 580 48.38 30.46 35.18
N GLN A 581 48.28 29.30 34.54
CA GLN A 581 49.45 28.55 34.03
C GLN A 581 50.08 29.23 32.81
N MET A 582 49.38 30.13 32.15
CA MET A 582 49.85 30.86 30.98
C MET A 582 50.45 32.21 31.29
N SER A 583 50.46 32.64 32.53
CA SER A 583 50.93 33.96 32.94
C SER A 583 52.42 34.24 32.64
N VAL A 584 53.19 33.19 32.35
CA VAL A 584 54.62 33.27 32.00
C VAL A 584 54.89 33.43 30.50
N PHE A 585 53.86 33.34 29.67
CA PHE A 585 53.96 33.47 28.22
C PHE A 585 53.31 34.76 27.73
N SER A 586 53.87 35.35 26.68
CA SER A 586 53.23 36.37 25.88
C SER A 586 52.85 35.74 24.55
N PHE A 587 51.67 36.09 24.03
CA PHE A 587 51.21 35.54 22.75
C PHE A 587 50.51 36.56 21.87
N THR A 588 50.43 36.23 20.57
CA THR A 588 49.39 36.71 19.68
C THR A 588 48.41 35.58 19.50
N THR A 589 47.13 35.80 19.82
CA THR A 589 46.09 34.75 19.78
C THR A 589 44.83 35.23 19.11
N LYS A 590 44.09 34.29 18.51
CA LYS A 590 42.73 34.48 18.04
C LYS A 590 41.80 33.50 18.81
N ALA A 591 40.60 33.94 19.13
CA ALA A 591 39.57 33.02 19.61
C ALA A 591 39.00 32.27 18.41
N VAL A 592 38.81 30.95 18.56
CA VAL A 592 38.25 30.08 17.49
C VAL A 592 37.22 29.15 18.05
N VAL A 593 36.38 28.69 17.16
CA VAL A 593 35.32 27.70 17.44
C VAL A 593 35.91 26.30 17.39
N VAL A 594 35.69 25.52 18.43
CA VAL A 594 36.10 24.10 18.45
C VAL A 594 35.29 23.33 17.41
N GLY A 595 35.97 22.66 16.48
CA GLY A 595 35.32 21.89 15.40
C GLY A 595 34.92 22.69 14.15
N GLY A 596 35.21 24.01 14.10
CA GLY A 596 34.80 24.89 12.98
C GLY A 596 35.66 24.85 11.73
N GLY A 597 36.68 24.00 11.66
CA GLY A 597 37.53 23.84 10.46
C GLY A 597 38.56 24.95 10.20
N THR A 598 38.57 26.05 10.95
CA THR A 598 39.59 27.08 10.93
C THR A 598 40.71 26.73 11.90
N GLN A 599 41.94 26.58 11.43
CA GLN A 599 43.07 26.34 12.32
C GLN A 599 43.41 27.59 13.14
N ASN A 600 43.48 27.41 14.44
CA ASN A 600 44.00 28.36 15.39
C ASN A 600 45.39 28.81 14.97
N SER A 601 45.67 30.10 14.95
CA SER A 601 47.04 30.61 14.92
C SER A 601 47.36 31.30 16.26
N CYS A 602 47.95 30.54 17.15
CA CYS A 602 48.49 31.10 18.39
C CYS A 602 50.00 31.02 18.37
N THR A 603 50.65 32.17 18.38
CA THR A 603 52.11 32.25 18.40
C THR A 603 52.55 32.70 19.76
N ILE A 604 53.42 31.94 20.44
CA ILE A 604 54.18 32.43 21.59
C ILE A 604 55.20 33.46 21.13
N THR A 605 55.13 34.65 21.70
CA THR A 605 56.00 35.78 21.36
C THR A 605 56.98 36.17 22.47
N GLY A 606 56.86 35.59 23.68
CA GLY A 606 57.77 35.78 24.78
C GLY A 606 57.58 34.77 25.91
N TYR A 607 58.65 34.62 26.71
CA TYR A 607 58.64 33.77 27.91
C TYR A 607 59.33 34.48 29.08
N THR A 608 58.66 34.58 30.22
CA THR A 608 59.14 35.22 31.44
C THR A 608 59.32 34.29 32.63
N GLY A 609 59.11 32.99 32.40
CA GLY A 609 59.23 31.97 33.45
C GLY A 609 60.69 31.77 33.89
N SER A 610 60.85 31.11 35.05
CA SER A 610 62.16 30.86 35.69
C SER A 610 62.92 29.68 35.06
N GLY A 611 62.43 29.01 34.08
CA GLY A 611 62.98 27.75 33.54
C GLY A 611 62.45 26.52 34.28
N GLY A 612 63.26 25.45 34.30
CA GLY A 612 62.82 24.13 34.81
C GLY A 612 62.00 23.37 33.76
N ASP A 613 60.91 22.76 34.20
CA ASP A 613 60.03 22.03 33.33
C ASP A 613 58.97 22.98 32.73
N VAL A 614 59.04 23.16 31.44
CA VAL A 614 58.15 24.08 30.67
C VAL A 614 57.10 23.28 29.94
N VAL A 615 55.84 23.61 30.17
CA VAL A 615 54.71 23.04 29.42
C VAL A 615 54.17 24.13 28.49
N ILE A 616 54.27 23.90 27.18
CA ILE A 616 53.63 24.76 26.19
C ILE A 616 52.12 24.49 26.23
N PRO A 617 51.31 25.54 26.37
CA PRO A 617 49.86 25.34 26.51
C PRO A 617 49.20 24.80 25.25
N ASN A 618 48.11 24.02 25.45
CA ASN A 618 47.25 23.57 24.35
C ASN A 618 46.70 24.77 23.58
N GLY A 619 46.51 24.60 22.24
CA GLY A 619 46.04 25.67 21.35
C GLY A 619 47.16 26.59 20.80
N VAL A 620 48.39 26.47 21.32
CA VAL A 620 49.56 27.13 20.69
C VAL A 620 49.86 26.39 19.38
N THR A 621 49.94 27.16 18.28
CA THR A 621 50.27 26.61 16.96
C THR A 621 51.69 26.88 16.53
N THR A 622 52.31 27.93 17.09
CA THR A 622 53.67 28.33 16.75
C THR A 622 54.45 28.75 17.99
N ILE A 623 55.61 28.15 18.19
CA ILE A 623 56.62 28.66 19.10
C ILE A 623 57.42 29.67 18.30
N GLY A 624 57.35 30.94 18.66
CA GLY A 624 57.98 32.01 17.90
C GLY A 624 59.53 31.97 17.89
N ASN A 625 60.15 32.82 17.09
CA ASN A 625 61.58 32.83 16.94
C ASN A 625 62.26 33.29 18.24
N GLY A 626 63.27 32.56 18.71
CA GLY A 626 64.14 32.96 19.82
C GLY A 626 63.43 32.97 21.19
N ILE A 627 62.25 32.39 21.36
CA ILE A 627 61.48 32.56 22.59
C ILE A 627 62.19 32.06 23.84
N PHE A 628 62.94 30.99 23.74
CA PHE A 628 63.70 30.39 24.85
C PHE A 628 65.21 30.51 24.60
N GLN A 629 65.66 31.28 23.61
CA GLN A 629 67.05 31.44 23.25
C GLN A 629 67.92 31.92 24.48
N PHE A 630 69.02 31.22 24.71
CA PHE A 630 69.92 31.43 25.84
C PHE A 630 69.36 31.13 27.23
N ASN A 631 68.24 30.43 27.31
CA ASN A 631 67.69 30.05 28.61
C ASN A 631 68.38 28.77 29.10
N THR A 632 69.39 28.92 29.91
CA THR A 632 70.18 27.80 30.45
C THR A 632 69.51 27.12 31.62
N SER A 633 68.28 27.55 32.05
CA SER A 633 67.57 27.00 33.20
C SER A 633 66.49 26.00 32.82
N ILE A 634 66.11 25.95 31.55
CA ILE A 634 65.08 24.99 31.06
C ILE A 634 65.66 23.56 31.03
N THR A 635 64.99 22.63 31.69
CA THR A 635 65.42 21.21 31.77
C THR A 635 64.56 20.30 30.92
N SER A 636 63.30 20.61 30.79
CA SER A 636 62.39 19.86 29.92
C SER A 636 61.36 20.79 29.26
N VAL A 637 60.86 20.40 28.09
CA VAL A 637 59.76 21.07 27.45
C VAL A 637 58.74 20.04 26.91
N VAL A 638 57.46 20.30 27.23
CA VAL A 638 56.34 19.52 26.66
C VAL A 638 55.65 20.38 25.63
N ILE A 639 55.59 19.90 24.40
CA ILE A 639 55.02 20.60 23.22
C ILE A 639 53.70 19.85 22.85
N PRO A 640 52.54 20.54 22.93
CA PRO A 640 51.25 19.92 22.65
C PRO A 640 51.05 19.61 21.15
N ASP A 641 50.07 18.77 20.85
CA ASP A 641 49.71 18.33 19.50
C ASP A 641 49.40 19.51 18.57
N SER A 642 48.88 20.60 19.08
CA SER A 642 48.48 21.80 18.31
C SER A 642 49.62 22.56 17.68
N VAL A 643 50.87 22.34 18.12
CA VAL A 643 52.03 23.08 17.58
C VAL A 643 52.40 22.55 16.21
N THR A 644 52.34 23.43 15.20
CA THR A 644 52.70 23.10 13.81
C THR A 644 54.10 23.59 13.45
N THR A 645 54.63 24.62 14.18
CA THR A 645 55.91 25.25 13.85
C THR A 645 56.72 25.60 15.11
N ILE A 646 57.96 25.17 15.12
CA ILE A 646 59.00 25.67 16.03
C ILE A 646 59.85 26.66 15.24
N GLY A 647 59.85 27.90 15.68
CA GLY A 647 60.51 29.02 15.01
C GLY A 647 62.02 28.94 15.04
N ASP A 648 62.69 29.88 14.31
CA ASP A 648 64.11 29.97 14.26
C ASP A 648 64.70 30.32 15.64
N ASN A 649 65.81 29.70 16.04
CA ASN A 649 66.48 29.90 17.33
C ASN A 649 65.61 29.65 18.57
N ALA A 650 64.46 29.02 18.42
CA ALA A 650 63.45 28.90 19.50
C ALA A 650 64.04 28.43 20.83
N PHE A 651 64.86 27.36 20.81
CA PHE A 651 65.58 26.79 21.96
C PHE A 651 67.12 26.87 21.81
N GLU A 652 67.65 27.80 21.00
CA GLU A 652 69.07 27.91 20.79
C GLU A 652 69.82 28.22 22.10
N GLN A 653 70.92 27.54 22.39
CA GLN A 653 71.72 27.63 23.60
C GLN A 653 70.89 27.33 24.92
N CYS A 654 69.92 26.44 24.89
CA CYS A 654 69.30 25.88 26.07
C CYS A 654 70.19 24.74 26.63
N GLU A 655 71.33 25.15 27.27
CA GLU A 655 72.40 24.22 27.63
C GLU A 655 71.95 23.11 28.64
N SER A 656 70.90 23.33 29.44
CA SER A 656 70.37 22.39 30.41
C SER A 656 69.19 21.50 29.87
N LEU A 657 68.73 21.78 28.63
CA LEU A 657 67.59 21.07 28.06
C LEU A 657 67.92 19.59 27.76
N LYS A 658 67.24 18.70 28.45
CA LYS A 658 67.44 17.23 28.36
C LYS A 658 66.35 16.56 27.55
N THR A 659 65.10 17.01 27.77
CA THR A 659 63.91 16.30 27.25
C THR A 659 63.04 17.28 26.49
N VAL A 660 62.69 16.89 25.30
CA VAL A 660 61.65 17.52 24.45
C VAL A 660 60.60 16.48 24.19
N THR A 661 59.40 16.66 24.73
CA THR A 661 58.28 15.75 24.57
C THR A 661 57.21 16.38 23.71
N PHE A 662 56.78 15.65 22.70
CA PHE A 662 55.67 16.06 21.83
C PHE A 662 54.42 15.25 22.21
N GLY A 663 53.26 15.83 21.98
CA GLY A 663 51.98 15.09 22.10
C GLY A 663 51.92 13.90 21.13
N THR A 664 51.09 12.90 21.47
CA THR A 664 51.02 11.65 20.72
C THR A 664 50.45 11.79 19.29
N ASN A 665 49.69 12.88 19.02
CA ASN A 665 49.14 13.20 17.71
C ASN A 665 49.72 14.53 17.20
N SER A 666 51.01 14.78 17.42
CA SER A 666 51.68 16.04 17.10
C SER A 666 51.50 16.43 15.63
N GLN A 667 51.05 17.66 15.41
CA GLN A 667 50.86 18.29 14.10
C GLN A 667 52.08 19.09 13.63
N LEU A 668 53.23 18.86 14.20
CA LEU A 668 54.47 19.62 13.90
C LEU A 668 54.90 19.36 12.47
N THR A 669 54.98 20.43 11.65
CA THR A 669 55.43 20.33 10.25
C THR A 669 56.83 20.93 10.06
N THR A 670 57.22 21.88 10.88
CA THR A 670 58.45 22.68 10.65
C THR A 670 59.24 22.87 11.92
N ILE A 671 60.54 22.52 11.86
CA ILE A 671 61.58 22.88 12.84
C ILE A 671 62.48 23.90 12.21
N GLY A 672 62.53 25.11 12.78
CA GLY A 672 63.22 26.27 12.22
C GLY A 672 64.73 26.18 12.23
N VAL A 673 65.39 27.20 11.65
CA VAL A 673 66.83 27.36 11.62
C VAL A 673 67.40 27.56 13.04
N LEU A 674 68.45 26.81 13.43
CA LEU A 674 69.04 26.84 14.76
C LEU A 674 68.08 26.50 15.92
N ALA A 675 66.93 25.89 15.66
CA ALA A 675 65.86 25.76 16.65
C ALA A 675 66.29 25.09 17.96
N PHE A 676 67.14 24.08 17.94
CA PHE A 676 67.74 23.37 19.08
C PHE A 676 69.28 23.44 19.05
N SER A 677 69.84 24.40 18.35
CA SER A 677 71.29 24.55 18.25
C SER A 677 71.95 24.76 19.63
N THR A 678 73.03 24.09 19.88
CA THR A 678 73.77 24.15 21.15
C THR A 678 72.90 23.74 22.38
N CYS A 679 72.20 22.61 22.26
CA CYS A 679 71.49 21.90 23.32
C CYS A 679 72.23 20.60 23.63
N PRO A 680 73.39 20.63 24.32
CA PRO A 680 74.35 19.51 24.44
C PRO A 680 73.78 18.37 25.28
N MET A 681 72.74 18.59 26.09
CA MET A 681 72.18 17.60 27.01
C MET A 681 71.03 16.78 26.42
N ILE A 682 70.55 17.10 25.20
CA ILE A 682 69.53 16.30 24.52
C ILE A 682 70.17 14.99 24.07
N GLU A 683 69.75 13.85 24.66
CA GLU A 683 70.22 12.51 24.31
C GLU A 683 69.36 11.84 23.22
N SER A 684 68.06 12.12 23.25
CA SER A 684 67.10 11.64 22.27
C SER A 684 66.04 12.68 21.95
N ILE A 685 65.44 12.56 20.75
CA ILE A 685 64.32 13.41 20.35
C ILE A 685 63.27 12.57 19.60
N SER A 686 61.99 12.83 19.87
CA SER A 686 60.89 12.33 19.05
C SER A 686 60.63 13.29 17.89
N ILE A 687 60.36 12.82 16.71
CA ILE A 687 59.96 13.61 15.55
C ILE A 687 58.69 12.99 14.96
N SER A 688 57.60 13.76 14.86
CA SER A 688 56.34 13.32 14.32
C SER A 688 56.47 13.02 12.80
N ASP A 689 55.64 12.07 12.30
CA ASP A 689 55.45 11.79 10.87
C ASP A 689 54.96 13.02 10.07
N SER A 690 54.33 13.99 10.73
CA SER A 690 53.87 15.24 10.15
C SER A 690 54.98 16.21 9.77
N VAL A 691 56.24 16.02 10.28
CA VAL A 691 57.35 16.91 10.02
C VAL A 691 57.84 16.80 8.57
N THR A 692 57.80 17.92 7.84
CA THR A 692 58.22 17.99 6.45
C THR A 692 59.55 18.75 6.24
N SER A 693 59.95 19.59 7.21
CA SER A 693 61.16 20.40 7.05
C SER A 693 61.90 20.62 8.37
N ILE A 694 63.25 20.52 8.32
CA ILE A 694 64.17 20.80 9.41
C ILE A 694 65.22 21.79 8.89
N GLY A 695 65.28 22.95 9.54
CA GLY A 695 66.09 24.05 9.11
C GLY A 695 67.59 23.86 9.33
N LYS A 696 68.39 24.72 8.73
CA LYS A 696 69.82 24.78 8.82
C LYS A 696 70.33 24.95 10.27
N TYR A 697 71.29 24.10 10.68
CA TYR A 697 71.84 24.08 12.04
C TYR A 697 70.83 23.80 13.15
N ALA A 698 69.70 23.25 12.86
CA ALA A 698 68.60 22.99 13.83
C ALA A 698 69.11 22.22 15.06
N PHE A 699 70.00 21.24 14.86
CA PHE A 699 70.58 20.39 15.93
C PHE A 699 72.12 20.52 15.99
N TYR A 700 72.67 21.70 15.64
CA TYR A 700 74.08 21.94 15.67
C TYR A 700 74.59 21.94 17.12
N TYR A 701 75.75 21.29 17.41
CA TYR A 701 76.30 21.09 18.74
C TYR A 701 75.39 20.40 19.77
N CYS A 702 74.37 19.61 19.32
CA CYS A 702 73.67 18.66 20.22
C CYS A 702 74.53 17.43 20.43
N ASN A 703 75.59 17.56 21.22
CA ASN A 703 76.68 16.57 21.28
C ASN A 703 76.28 15.23 21.90
N SER A 704 75.22 15.15 22.73
CA SER A 704 74.71 13.93 23.32
C SER A 704 73.63 13.24 22.47
N LEU A 705 73.13 13.89 21.40
CA LEU A 705 72.09 13.35 20.57
C LEU A 705 72.56 12.08 19.84
N SER A 706 72.00 10.95 20.23
CA SER A 706 72.35 9.62 19.70
C SER A 706 71.15 8.84 19.16
N THR A 707 69.94 9.29 19.51
CA THR A 707 68.69 8.55 19.15
C THR A 707 67.60 9.48 18.67
N VAL A 708 66.95 9.09 17.56
CA VAL A 708 65.75 9.73 17.06
C VAL A 708 64.62 8.72 17.03
N TYR A 709 63.48 9.06 17.61
CA TYR A 709 62.25 8.27 17.51
C TYR A 709 61.34 8.94 16.48
N TYR A 710 61.27 8.40 15.28
CA TYR A 710 60.45 8.95 14.21
C TYR A 710 59.08 8.28 14.20
N GLY A 711 58.01 9.09 14.08
CA GLY A 711 56.61 8.64 14.14
C GLY A 711 56.08 7.96 12.88
N GLY A 712 56.89 7.86 11.82
CA GLY A 712 56.54 7.27 10.53
C GLY A 712 57.51 6.18 10.09
N THR A 713 57.51 5.88 8.79
CA THR A 713 58.34 4.85 8.14
C THR A 713 59.72 5.38 7.74
N ALA A 714 60.61 4.47 7.33
CA ALA A 714 61.94 4.83 6.84
C ALA A 714 61.87 5.65 5.53
N GLU A 715 60.90 5.38 4.68
CA GLU A 715 60.66 6.08 3.42
C GLU A 715 60.22 7.53 3.72
N GLU A 716 59.27 7.73 4.64
CA GLU A 716 58.80 9.06 5.04
C GLU A 716 59.87 9.89 5.71
N TRP A 717 60.74 9.24 6.53
CA TRP A 717 61.92 9.92 7.07
C TRP A 717 62.87 10.46 6.00
N ALA A 718 63.07 9.69 4.93
CA ALA A 718 63.92 10.07 3.79
C ALA A 718 63.32 11.24 2.98
N ASP A 719 62.01 11.43 3.04
CA ASP A 719 61.31 12.54 2.36
C ASP A 719 61.32 13.86 3.12
N ILE A 720 61.76 13.84 4.43
CA ILE A 720 61.89 15.09 5.19
C ILE A 720 63.01 15.96 4.57
N SER A 721 62.69 17.21 4.29
CA SER A 721 63.68 18.21 3.84
C SER A 721 64.57 18.62 5.02
N ILE A 722 65.64 17.88 5.27
CA ILE A 722 66.64 18.22 6.30
C ILE A 722 67.79 19.03 5.63
N ASP A 723 68.00 20.29 6.05
CA ASP A 723 69.14 21.04 5.57
C ASP A 723 70.43 20.36 6.06
N SER A 724 71.29 19.99 5.12
CA SER A 724 72.54 19.25 5.42
C SER A 724 73.55 20.08 6.21
N THR A 725 73.40 21.37 6.31
CA THR A 725 74.38 22.26 6.97
C THR A 725 74.22 22.25 8.48
N GLY A 726 75.13 21.59 9.18
CA GLY A 726 75.23 21.61 10.63
C GLY A 726 74.24 20.69 11.35
N ASN A 727 73.55 19.81 10.65
CA ASN A 727 72.65 18.80 11.24
C ASN A 727 73.30 17.41 11.34
N ASP A 728 74.64 17.34 11.33
CA ASP A 728 75.41 16.06 11.37
C ASP A 728 75.06 15.23 12.60
N LYS A 729 74.71 15.82 13.73
CA LYS A 729 74.31 15.10 14.94
C LYS A 729 72.97 14.43 14.81
N LEU A 730 71.99 15.06 14.17
CA LEU A 730 70.68 14.46 13.88
C LEU A 730 70.82 13.36 12.86
N THR A 731 71.51 13.58 11.73
CA THR A 731 71.62 12.65 10.64
C THR A 731 72.53 11.45 10.95
N SER A 732 73.41 11.56 11.95
CA SER A 732 74.24 10.45 12.42
C SER A 732 73.66 9.69 13.60
N ALA A 733 72.58 10.15 14.20
CA ALA A 733 71.87 9.47 15.27
C ALA A 733 71.21 8.16 14.77
N THR A 734 70.98 7.21 15.65
CA THR A 734 70.20 6.02 15.34
C THR A 734 68.74 6.37 15.25
N VAL A 735 68.11 6.18 14.13
CA VAL A 735 66.67 6.40 13.92
C VAL A 735 65.91 5.13 14.17
N TYR A 736 64.90 5.20 15.01
CA TYR A 736 63.87 4.14 15.23
C TYR A 736 62.56 4.61 14.60
N TYR A 737 61.93 3.73 13.83
CA TYR A 737 60.68 3.98 13.11
C TYR A 737 59.50 3.44 13.88
N TYR A 738 58.37 4.13 13.83
CA TYR A 738 57.19 3.67 14.55
C TYR A 738 56.58 2.41 13.94
N SER A 739 56.25 1.44 14.80
CA SER A 739 55.49 0.24 14.38
C SER A 739 54.60 -0.19 15.54
N GLU A 740 53.27 -0.08 15.36
CA GLU A 740 52.28 -0.49 16.35
C GLU A 740 52.26 -2.01 16.52
N THR A 741 52.57 -2.76 15.48
CA THR A 741 52.64 -4.21 15.48
C THR A 741 54.08 -4.70 15.47
N GLU A 742 54.32 -5.91 15.96
CA GLU A 742 55.65 -6.51 15.93
C GLU A 742 56.27 -6.48 14.54
N PRO A 743 57.46 -5.87 14.39
CA PRO A 743 58.11 -5.73 13.09
C PRO A 743 58.57 -7.09 12.45
N ALA A 744 58.81 -7.08 11.16
CA ALA A 744 59.33 -8.24 10.48
C ALA A 744 60.77 -8.59 10.92
N LEU A 745 61.10 -9.89 10.92
CA LEU A 745 62.45 -10.33 11.24
C LEU A 745 63.38 -10.22 9.99
N ASN A 746 64.67 -10.06 10.27
CA ASN A 746 65.70 -10.15 9.20
C ASN A 746 65.77 -11.59 8.63
N GLU A 747 66.53 -11.72 7.51
CA GLU A 747 66.66 -13.04 6.78
C GLU A 747 67.12 -14.17 7.68
N ASP A 748 67.93 -13.93 8.71
CA ASP A 748 68.48 -14.93 9.64
C ASP A 748 67.56 -15.14 10.87
N GLU A 749 66.43 -14.48 10.96
CA GLU A 749 65.49 -14.49 12.08
C GLU A 749 66.15 -14.19 13.44
N THR A 750 67.26 -13.51 13.48
CA THR A 750 68.04 -13.20 14.68
C THR A 750 67.69 -11.85 15.29
N ALA A 751 67.14 -10.90 14.52
CA ALA A 751 66.76 -9.57 14.92
C ALA A 751 65.59 -9.07 14.05
N TYR A 752 65.01 -7.93 14.40
CA TYR A 752 64.08 -7.22 13.50
C TYR A 752 64.86 -6.62 12.31
N ASP A 753 64.19 -6.48 11.16
CA ASP A 753 64.72 -5.96 9.92
C ASP A 753 64.78 -4.39 9.97
N GLY A 754 65.28 -3.86 11.04
CA GLY A 754 65.44 -2.43 11.28
C GLY A 754 65.32 -2.04 12.76
N ASN A 755 65.39 -0.75 13.01
CA ASN A 755 65.23 -0.18 14.33
C ASN A 755 63.77 0.30 14.46
N TYR A 756 62.99 -0.28 15.39
CA TYR A 756 61.58 0.05 15.58
C TYR A 756 61.26 0.38 17.03
N TRP A 757 60.22 1.20 17.21
CA TRP A 757 59.68 1.56 18.51
C TRP A 757 58.13 1.60 18.47
N HIS A 758 57.51 1.55 19.66
CA HIS A 758 56.07 1.66 19.86
C HIS A 758 55.78 2.31 21.21
N PHE A 759 54.50 2.61 21.47
CA PHE A 759 54.06 3.05 22.77
C PHE A 759 53.59 1.86 23.65
N VAL A 760 54.04 1.86 24.91
CA VAL A 760 53.48 1.00 25.97
C VAL A 760 53.07 1.91 27.14
N GLU A 761 51.81 1.99 27.46
CA GLU A 761 51.25 2.86 28.51
C GLU A 761 51.68 4.37 28.35
N GLY A 762 51.87 4.81 27.10
CA GLY A 762 52.28 6.18 26.75
C GLY A 762 53.79 6.44 26.77
N GLU A 763 54.59 5.45 27.11
CA GLU A 763 56.06 5.53 27.12
C GLU A 763 56.64 4.95 25.83
N ILE A 764 57.76 5.52 25.35
CA ILE A 764 58.51 5.02 24.19
C ILE A 764 59.24 3.72 24.58
N VAL A 765 58.94 2.62 23.88
CA VAL A 765 59.59 1.34 24.05
C VAL A 765 60.13 0.84 22.71
N ILE A 766 61.41 0.46 22.72
CA ILE A 766 62.07 -0.11 21.52
C ILE A 766 61.69 -1.57 21.38
N TRP A 767 61.34 -1.99 20.18
CA TRP A 767 61.13 -3.40 19.84
C TRP A 767 62.48 -4.16 19.96
N VAL A 768 62.57 -5.07 20.93
CA VAL A 768 63.72 -5.95 21.14
C VAL A 768 63.24 -7.37 21.00
N LYS A 769 63.89 -8.15 20.11
CA LYS A 769 63.58 -9.59 20.04
C LYS A 769 64.04 -10.27 21.30
N GLU A 770 63.14 -10.89 22.03
CA GLU A 770 63.47 -11.73 23.19
C GLU A 770 64.27 -12.93 22.69
N THR A 771 65.48 -13.07 23.19
CA THR A 771 66.28 -14.30 23.01
C THR A 771 65.67 -15.38 23.87
N VAL A 772 65.01 -16.38 23.28
CA VAL A 772 64.48 -17.56 23.93
C VAL A 772 65.62 -18.44 24.41
#